data_3cd2beb1c1959392cf71fbb6ec8ef0c0
#
_entry.id   3cd2beb1c1959392cf71fbb6ec8ef0c0
#
_cell.length_a   1.000
_cell.length_b   1.000
_cell.length_c   1.000
_cell.angle_alpha   90.00
_cell.angle_beta   90.00
_cell.angle_gamma   90.00
#
_symmetry.space_group_name_H-M   'P 1'
#
loop_
_entity.id
_entity.type
_entity.pdbx_description
1 polymer ?
#
loop_
_entity_poly.entity_id
_entity_poly.type
_entity_poly.pdbx_seq_one_letter_code
_entity_poly.pdbx_strand_id
1 'polypeptide(L)'
;MTSTLELVLIFLASAVLVVVLFRMLHLPPLLGYLLAGIAIGPHALGWIPESKEGRYLAEFGVVFLMFSIGLEFSLPKLFQMRRTVFGLGLSQVSLTVAAGLAACVLAGVGWKPGLVLGGALAMSSTAIVVRMFAERLQLETPHGRQVVGVLLFQDLAVVPFLILIPALAQGHGESELAARLAVALGKAAIVLIVLLFLGQKLMRGWFHIVARRRSHELFILNVLLITLGLAWLTELAGLSLALGAFLAGMLIAETEYRHQVEEDIKPFREVLLGLFFVSVGMQLDLRIVRDNLALVAFLFVVPVLFKLALVAGLSRLYGGAPGTALRAGLALGQAGEFGLVIIALAASVGVLESELVQIVSAAMLLSMLAAPFLIQFSDRLVLRLATSEWMLRSLELHQIAVKSLATEHHVIICGYGRTGQSLAHLFEREGVRYVALDLDPQHVREGANAGEPVVYGDSTRREALIAAGIARASAVVISFADTAAALRILHYARELNPGVPTVVRTRDDTDLDQLIAAGAAEVVPETFESSLMLASHALVLLGVPLRRVVRRVQDVRSHRYSLMRGFFHGDSDAPDSGDEARELRLHSVRLEAGSYAAGKVLRELALEATGATVTVLRRIDTRMSSPPPETMLQEGDVLVMLGTGDQLEAAEIRLLRG
;
A
#
# COMPACT_ATOMS: atom_id res chain seq x y z
N MET A 1 -31.98 7.23 39.38
CA MET A 1 -30.66 7.71 38.97
C MET A 1 -29.86 6.50 38.52
N THR A 2 -29.66 6.34 37.24
CA THR A 2 -28.79 5.30 36.71
C THR A 2 -27.34 5.56 37.18
N SER A 3 -26.66 4.51 37.65
CA SER A 3 -25.29 4.65 38.11
C SER A 3 -24.39 4.91 36.89
N THR A 4 -23.29 5.64 37.08
CA THR A 4 -22.29 5.87 35.98
C THR A 4 -21.83 4.58 35.32
N LEU A 5 -21.72 3.50 36.13
CA LEU A 5 -21.34 2.18 35.62
C LEU A 5 -22.43 1.59 34.71
N GLU A 6 -23.73 1.75 35.08
CA GLU A 6 -24.85 1.30 34.27
C GLU A 6 -24.91 1.99 32.90
N LEU A 7 -24.67 3.30 32.87
CA LEU A 7 -24.57 4.07 31.61
C LEU A 7 -23.44 3.57 30.73
N VAL A 8 -22.26 3.32 31.31
CA VAL A 8 -21.11 2.76 30.57
C VAL A 8 -21.42 1.36 30.05
N LEU A 9 -22.09 0.51 30.82
CA LEU A 9 -22.47 -0.84 30.38
C LEU A 9 -23.49 -0.81 29.24
N ILE A 10 -24.52 0.04 29.32
CA ILE A 10 -25.49 0.24 28.24
C ILE A 10 -24.78 0.69 26.95
N PHE A 11 -23.88 1.66 27.08
CA PHE A 11 -23.10 2.15 25.97
C PHE A 11 -22.26 1.03 25.31
N LEU A 12 -21.46 0.32 26.10
CA LEU A 12 -20.60 -0.77 25.60
C LEU A 12 -21.43 -1.91 25.00
N ALA A 13 -22.53 -2.33 25.66
CA ALA A 13 -23.37 -3.40 25.17
C ALA A 13 -24.02 -3.05 23.83
N SER A 14 -24.57 -1.83 23.71
CA SER A 14 -25.20 -1.38 22.47
C SER A 14 -24.15 -1.25 21.33
N ALA A 15 -22.98 -0.68 21.61
CA ALA A 15 -21.90 -0.55 20.66
C ALA A 15 -21.45 -1.94 20.15
N VAL A 16 -21.19 -2.89 21.06
CA VAL A 16 -20.77 -4.25 20.69
C VAL A 16 -21.82 -4.95 19.85
N LEU A 17 -23.10 -4.93 20.28
CA LEU A 17 -24.19 -5.61 19.57
C LEU A 17 -24.33 -5.08 18.13
N VAL A 18 -24.36 -3.76 17.99
CA VAL A 18 -24.58 -3.16 16.66
C VAL A 18 -23.34 -3.32 15.77
N VAL A 19 -22.14 -3.20 16.32
CA VAL A 19 -20.89 -3.44 15.55
C VAL A 19 -20.78 -4.89 15.08
N VAL A 20 -21.15 -5.87 15.93
CA VAL A 20 -21.20 -7.29 15.53
C VAL A 20 -22.17 -7.48 14.37
N LEU A 21 -23.40 -6.91 14.49
CA LEU A 21 -24.39 -6.98 13.42
C LEU A 21 -23.87 -6.37 12.11
N PHE A 22 -23.24 -5.21 12.18
CA PHE A 22 -22.67 -4.53 11.00
C PHE A 22 -21.52 -5.31 10.36
N ARG A 23 -20.66 -5.94 11.16
CA ARG A 23 -19.63 -6.85 10.65
C ARG A 23 -20.22 -8.07 9.95
N MET A 24 -21.30 -8.65 10.48
CA MET A 24 -22.01 -9.77 9.83
C MET A 24 -22.63 -9.35 8.48
N LEU A 25 -23.08 -8.09 8.38
CA LEU A 25 -23.62 -7.50 7.15
C LEU A 25 -22.54 -6.96 6.20
N HIS A 26 -21.24 -7.11 6.53
CA HIS A 26 -20.10 -6.55 5.79
C HIS A 26 -20.19 -5.02 5.63
N LEU A 27 -20.78 -4.33 6.61
CA LEU A 27 -20.87 -2.88 6.67
C LEU A 27 -19.79 -2.28 7.60
N PRO A 28 -19.34 -1.04 7.36
CA PRO A 28 -18.34 -0.38 8.20
C PRO A 28 -18.81 -0.23 9.65
N PRO A 29 -17.99 -0.60 10.68
CA PRO A 29 -18.36 -0.48 12.10
C PRO A 29 -18.75 0.93 12.54
N LEU A 30 -18.19 1.95 11.91
CA LEU A 30 -18.47 3.37 12.17
C LEU A 30 -19.95 3.69 12.06
N LEU A 31 -20.63 3.16 11.05
CA LEU A 31 -22.07 3.31 10.87
C LEU A 31 -22.86 2.59 11.98
N GLY A 32 -22.32 1.47 12.48
CA GLY A 32 -22.88 0.76 13.63
C GLY A 32 -22.86 1.63 14.90
N TYR A 33 -21.74 2.30 15.18
CA TYR A 33 -21.65 3.20 16.33
C TYR A 33 -22.67 4.35 16.27
N LEU A 34 -22.83 4.98 15.10
CA LEU A 34 -23.82 6.02 14.89
C LEU A 34 -25.24 5.53 15.15
N LEU A 35 -25.62 4.38 14.59
CA LEU A 35 -26.96 3.81 14.79
C LEU A 35 -27.18 3.35 16.24
N ALA A 36 -26.16 2.81 16.89
CA ALA A 36 -26.23 2.52 18.32
C ALA A 36 -26.54 3.79 19.12
N GLY A 37 -25.85 4.89 18.82
CA GLY A 37 -26.09 6.18 19.44
C GLY A 37 -27.52 6.70 19.23
N ILE A 38 -28.01 6.65 18.00
CA ILE A 38 -29.41 7.01 17.70
C ILE A 38 -30.39 6.18 18.54
N ALA A 39 -30.15 4.86 18.60
CA ALA A 39 -31.08 3.95 19.32
C ALA A 39 -31.12 4.18 20.83
N ILE A 40 -29.94 4.34 21.49
CA ILE A 40 -29.85 4.50 22.95
C ILE A 40 -30.02 5.95 23.42
N GLY A 41 -29.93 6.88 22.49
CA GLY A 41 -29.96 8.32 22.75
C GLY A 41 -31.28 8.82 23.33
N PRO A 42 -31.31 10.08 23.85
CA PRO A 42 -32.44 10.68 24.54
C PRO A 42 -33.68 10.84 23.64
N HIS A 43 -33.47 10.88 22.31
CA HIS A 43 -34.51 11.11 21.33
C HIS A 43 -35.13 9.82 20.74
N ALA A 44 -34.66 8.61 21.17
CA ALA A 44 -35.21 7.31 20.78
C ALA A 44 -35.59 6.48 22.01
N LEU A 45 -34.78 5.51 22.45
CA LEU A 45 -35.06 4.69 23.63
C LEU A 45 -34.89 5.46 24.97
N GLY A 46 -34.09 6.52 24.96
CA GLY A 46 -33.87 7.35 26.15
C GLY A 46 -33.07 6.66 27.27
N TRP A 47 -32.30 5.61 26.93
CA TRP A 47 -31.54 4.86 27.94
C TRP A 47 -30.36 5.67 28.49
N ILE A 48 -29.79 6.55 27.68
CA ILE A 48 -28.69 7.44 28.08
C ILE A 48 -29.20 8.88 27.94
N PRO A 49 -29.34 9.62 29.07
CA PRO A 49 -29.71 11.03 29.04
C PRO A 49 -28.54 11.90 28.53
N GLU A 50 -28.87 13.06 27.99
CA GLU A 50 -27.82 14.08 27.70
C GLU A 50 -27.07 14.45 28.98
N SER A 51 -25.75 14.21 28.98
CA SER A 51 -24.90 14.55 30.10
C SER A 51 -23.69 15.37 29.62
N LYS A 52 -23.16 16.23 30.51
CA LYS A 52 -21.93 17.00 30.23
C LYS A 52 -20.73 16.06 30.07
N GLU A 53 -20.71 14.98 30.84
CA GLU A 53 -19.69 13.96 30.82
C GLU A 53 -19.63 13.25 29.46
N GLY A 54 -20.80 12.94 28.87
CA GLY A 54 -20.89 12.37 27.53
C GLY A 54 -20.32 13.28 26.44
N ARG A 55 -20.53 14.60 26.57
CA ARG A 55 -19.94 15.60 25.64
C ARG A 55 -18.43 15.66 25.77
N TYR A 56 -17.86 15.69 26.99
CA TYR A 56 -16.41 15.66 27.17
C TYR A 56 -15.78 14.40 26.59
N LEU A 57 -16.42 13.22 26.78
CA LEU A 57 -15.94 11.98 26.16
C LEU A 57 -15.95 12.05 24.62
N ALA A 58 -16.97 12.68 24.04
CA ALA A 58 -17.03 12.89 22.60
C ALA A 58 -15.91 13.82 22.09
N GLU A 59 -15.59 14.88 22.82
CA GLU A 59 -14.47 15.79 22.51
C GLU A 59 -13.13 15.06 22.53
N PHE A 60 -12.89 14.15 23.48
CA PHE A 60 -11.71 13.27 23.46
C PHE A 60 -11.70 12.38 22.24
N GLY A 61 -12.86 11.85 21.81
CA GLY A 61 -12.96 11.08 20.58
C GLY A 61 -12.50 11.89 19.35
N VAL A 62 -12.91 13.14 19.24
CA VAL A 62 -12.45 14.06 18.17
C VAL A 62 -10.95 14.32 18.27
N VAL A 63 -10.41 14.54 19.47
CA VAL A 63 -8.97 14.75 19.67
C VAL A 63 -8.17 13.55 19.14
N PHE A 64 -8.55 12.32 19.50
CA PHE A 64 -7.83 11.14 19.04
C PHE A 64 -8.07 10.81 17.58
N LEU A 65 -9.23 11.14 17.03
CA LEU A 65 -9.48 11.07 15.59
C LEU A 65 -8.52 12.01 14.84
N MET A 66 -8.46 13.27 15.24
CA MET A 66 -7.58 14.27 14.61
C MET A 66 -6.09 13.90 14.75
N PHE A 67 -5.70 13.38 15.91
CA PHE A 67 -4.36 12.86 16.14
C PHE A 67 -4.01 11.74 15.15
N SER A 68 -4.91 10.77 14.98
CA SER A 68 -4.69 9.65 14.05
C SER A 68 -4.51 10.12 12.61
N ILE A 69 -5.30 11.09 12.17
CA ILE A 69 -5.19 11.65 10.83
C ILE A 69 -3.86 12.39 10.67
N GLY A 70 -3.47 13.16 11.68
CA GLY A 70 -2.15 13.77 11.71
C GLY A 70 -1.03 12.73 11.59
N LEU A 71 -1.17 11.58 12.24
CA LEU A 71 -0.19 10.50 12.20
C LEU A 71 -0.15 9.79 10.83
N GLU A 72 -1.27 9.66 10.15
CA GLU A 72 -1.36 9.11 8.79
C GLU A 72 -0.82 10.07 7.72
N PHE A 73 -0.69 11.37 8.06
CA PHE A 73 -0.21 12.39 7.14
C PHE A 73 1.26 12.16 6.76
N SER A 74 1.52 12.04 5.47
CA SER A 74 2.86 11.79 4.92
C SER A 74 3.19 12.82 3.85
N LEU A 75 4.12 13.73 4.16
CA LEU A 75 4.62 14.73 3.21
C LEU A 75 5.18 14.11 1.92
N PRO A 76 6.03 13.03 1.96
CA PRO A 76 6.53 12.39 0.75
C PRO A 76 5.40 11.89 -0.17
N LYS A 77 4.38 11.24 0.39
CA LYS A 77 3.22 10.73 -0.37
C LYS A 77 2.42 11.87 -1.01
N LEU A 78 2.24 12.97 -0.28
CA LEU A 78 1.56 14.16 -0.77
C LEU A 78 2.32 14.80 -1.96
N PHE A 79 3.64 14.93 -1.87
CA PHE A 79 4.47 15.46 -2.97
C PHE A 79 4.48 14.53 -4.18
N GLN A 80 4.51 13.22 -3.97
CA GLN A 80 4.43 12.22 -5.04
C GLN A 80 3.12 12.33 -5.83
N MET A 81 2.00 12.61 -5.15
CA MET A 81 0.67 12.73 -5.73
C MET A 81 0.22 14.19 -5.96
N ARG A 82 1.12 15.18 -5.94
CA ARG A 82 0.82 16.62 -5.94
C ARG A 82 -0.19 17.09 -7.00
N ARG A 83 -0.16 16.51 -8.20
CA ARG A 83 -1.10 16.87 -9.29
C ARG A 83 -2.53 16.46 -8.95
N THR A 84 -2.73 15.32 -8.34
CA THR A 84 -4.05 14.84 -7.94
C THR A 84 -4.51 15.57 -6.68
N VAL A 85 -3.64 15.72 -5.69
CA VAL A 85 -3.95 16.37 -4.41
C VAL A 85 -4.27 17.85 -4.62
N PHE A 86 -3.34 18.64 -5.15
CA PHE A 86 -3.51 20.09 -5.32
C PHE A 86 -4.22 20.50 -6.61
N GLY A 87 -4.38 19.58 -7.58
CA GLY A 87 -5.20 19.80 -8.75
C GLY A 87 -6.66 19.39 -8.50
N LEU A 88 -6.91 18.09 -8.58
CA LEU A 88 -8.26 17.52 -8.49
C LEU A 88 -8.89 17.73 -7.11
N GLY A 89 -8.13 17.48 -6.01
CA GLY A 89 -8.60 17.62 -4.63
C GLY A 89 -8.94 19.08 -4.28
N LEU A 90 -8.01 20.01 -4.54
CA LEU A 90 -8.26 21.43 -4.31
C LEU A 90 -9.47 21.95 -5.12
N SER A 91 -9.55 21.59 -6.40
CA SER A 91 -10.67 22.00 -7.26
C SER A 91 -11.99 21.46 -6.73
N GLN A 92 -12.03 20.18 -6.33
CA GLN A 92 -13.25 19.56 -5.79
C GLN A 92 -13.70 20.26 -4.50
N VAL A 93 -12.82 20.46 -3.53
CA VAL A 93 -13.17 21.10 -2.25
C VAL A 93 -13.62 22.54 -2.50
N SER A 94 -12.85 23.34 -3.22
CA SER A 94 -13.16 24.74 -3.48
C SER A 94 -14.50 24.93 -4.20
N LEU A 95 -14.78 24.11 -5.23
CA LEU A 95 -16.03 24.20 -5.98
C LEU A 95 -17.23 23.70 -5.14
N THR A 96 -17.05 22.68 -4.30
CA THR A 96 -18.12 22.21 -3.42
C THR A 96 -18.43 23.25 -2.35
N VAL A 97 -17.40 23.87 -1.76
CA VAL A 97 -17.57 24.97 -0.78
C VAL A 97 -18.27 26.15 -1.44
N ALA A 98 -17.85 26.56 -2.64
CA ALA A 98 -18.48 27.66 -3.35
C ALA A 98 -19.95 27.37 -3.70
N ALA A 99 -20.27 26.14 -4.12
CA ALA A 99 -21.63 25.73 -4.41
C ALA A 99 -22.51 25.71 -3.16
N GLY A 100 -22.00 25.16 -2.02
CA GLY A 100 -22.72 25.17 -0.75
C GLY A 100 -22.95 26.59 -0.20
N LEU A 101 -21.92 27.44 -0.29
CA LEU A 101 -22.02 28.84 0.04
C LEU A 101 -23.11 29.55 -0.80
N ALA A 102 -23.05 29.41 -2.11
CA ALA A 102 -24.02 30.02 -3.02
C ALA A 102 -25.45 29.50 -2.77
N ALA A 103 -25.63 28.20 -2.56
CA ALA A 103 -26.93 27.61 -2.25
C ALA A 103 -27.53 28.18 -0.95
N CYS A 104 -26.73 28.30 0.12
CA CYS A 104 -27.19 28.83 1.40
C CYS A 104 -27.51 30.34 1.32
N VAL A 105 -26.71 31.12 0.60
CA VAL A 105 -26.99 32.54 0.38
C VAL A 105 -28.28 32.72 -0.41
N LEU A 106 -28.49 31.95 -1.48
CA LEU A 106 -29.71 31.99 -2.29
C LEU A 106 -30.95 31.52 -1.51
N ALA A 107 -30.76 30.56 -0.58
CA ALA A 107 -31.83 30.09 0.31
C ALA A 107 -32.11 31.05 1.48
N GLY A 108 -31.38 32.16 1.62
CA GLY A 108 -31.52 33.10 2.75
C GLY A 108 -30.95 32.67 4.09
N VAL A 109 -30.23 31.54 4.13
CA VAL A 109 -29.62 31.00 5.35
C VAL A 109 -28.41 31.83 5.80
N GLY A 110 -27.74 32.48 4.85
CA GLY A 110 -26.60 33.33 5.10
C GLY A 110 -25.25 32.71 4.69
N TRP A 111 -24.24 33.55 4.56
CA TRP A 111 -22.93 33.13 4.04
C TRP A 111 -22.09 32.36 5.08
N LYS A 112 -22.17 32.67 6.38
CA LYS A 112 -21.41 31.97 7.44
C LYS A 112 -21.84 30.50 7.54
N PRO A 113 -23.14 30.18 7.72
CA PRO A 113 -23.62 28.79 7.61
C PRO A 113 -23.27 28.17 6.28
N GLY A 114 -23.38 28.91 5.17
CA GLY A 114 -23.07 28.41 3.82
C GLY A 114 -21.62 27.96 3.67
N LEU A 115 -20.68 28.69 4.22
CA LEU A 115 -19.26 28.32 4.21
C LEU A 115 -19.01 27.01 5.02
N VAL A 116 -19.62 26.90 6.19
CA VAL A 116 -19.51 25.73 7.06
C VAL A 116 -20.14 24.50 6.40
N LEU A 117 -21.37 24.63 5.90
CA LEU A 117 -22.08 23.52 5.25
C LEU A 117 -21.40 23.10 3.95
N GLY A 118 -20.93 24.05 3.14
CA GLY A 118 -20.14 23.75 1.97
C GLY A 118 -18.86 23.01 2.29
N GLY A 119 -18.16 23.42 3.37
CA GLY A 119 -16.97 22.72 3.88
C GLY A 119 -17.28 21.30 4.36
N ALA A 120 -18.33 21.14 5.17
CA ALA A 120 -18.75 19.83 5.68
C ALA A 120 -19.15 18.87 4.56
N LEU A 121 -19.92 19.35 3.57
CA LEU A 121 -20.34 18.55 2.43
C LEU A 121 -19.19 18.27 1.44
N ALA A 122 -18.13 19.11 1.43
CA ALA A 122 -16.96 18.85 0.60
C ALA A 122 -16.18 17.61 1.04
N MET A 123 -16.22 17.26 2.34
CA MET A 123 -15.53 16.09 2.89
C MET A 123 -16.21 14.80 2.46
N SER A 124 -15.41 13.75 2.25
CA SER A 124 -15.86 12.38 1.99
C SER A 124 -15.24 11.44 3.01
N SER A 125 -15.86 10.29 3.28
CA SER A 125 -15.35 9.36 4.31
C SER A 125 -14.11 8.63 3.82
N THR A 126 -12.97 8.99 4.37
CA THR A 126 -11.68 8.33 4.13
C THR A 126 -11.72 6.89 4.64
N ALA A 127 -12.26 6.67 5.86
CA ALA A 127 -12.31 5.35 6.48
C ALA A 127 -13.14 4.34 5.66
N ILE A 128 -14.31 4.73 5.14
CA ILE A 128 -15.16 3.84 4.35
C ILE A 128 -14.51 3.54 2.99
N VAL A 129 -14.06 4.56 2.29
CA VAL A 129 -13.57 4.42 0.90
C VAL A 129 -12.25 3.66 0.86
N VAL A 130 -11.26 4.07 1.68
CA VAL A 130 -9.94 3.43 1.70
C VAL A 130 -10.05 1.96 2.11
N ARG A 131 -10.87 1.66 3.14
CA ARG A 131 -11.11 0.29 3.57
C ARG A 131 -11.72 -0.56 2.46
N MET A 132 -12.79 -0.09 1.81
CA MET A 132 -13.45 -0.84 0.73
C MET A 132 -12.53 -1.05 -0.48
N PHE A 133 -11.70 -0.05 -0.80
CA PHE A 133 -10.72 -0.16 -1.88
C PHE A 133 -9.57 -1.09 -1.52
N ALA A 134 -9.14 -1.12 -0.24
CA ALA A 134 -8.13 -2.06 0.25
C ALA A 134 -8.64 -3.51 0.19
N GLU A 135 -9.85 -3.78 0.69
CA GLU A 135 -10.48 -5.11 0.63
C GLU A 135 -10.67 -5.62 -0.81
N ARG A 136 -10.80 -4.70 -1.78
CA ARG A 136 -10.96 -5.01 -3.22
C ARG A 136 -9.66 -4.89 -4.03
N LEU A 137 -8.54 -4.62 -3.37
CA LEU A 137 -7.25 -4.39 -4.02
C LEU A 137 -7.29 -3.29 -5.11
N GLN A 138 -8.09 -2.23 -4.88
CA GLN A 138 -8.34 -1.15 -5.85
C GLN A 138 -7.57 0.14 -5.54
N LEU A 139 -6.82 0.22 -4.44
CA LEU A 139 -6.11 1.44 -4.04
C LEU A 139 -5.12 1.95 -5.10
N GLU A 140 -4.40 1.03 -5.75
CA GLU A 140 -3.38 1.36 -6.74
C GLU A 140 -3.93 1.46 -8.17
N THR A 141 -5.22 1.24 -8.37
CA THR A 141 -5.86 1.43 -9.68
C THR A 141 -5.89 2.92 -10.06
N PRO A 142 -6.06 3.28 -11.34
CA PRO A 142 -6.14 4.69 -11.76
C PRO A 142 -7.20 5.50 -11.00
N HIS A 143 -8.38 4.91 -10.77
CA HIS A 143 -9.43 5.57 -9.98
C HIS A 143 -9.10 5.56 -8.48
N GLY A 144 -8.48 4.51 -7.97
CA GLY A 144 -8.04 4.43 -6.57
C GLY A 144 -7.03 5.52 -6.22
N ARG A 145 -6.01 5.72 -7.06
CA ARG A 145 -5.02 6.79 -6.88
C ARG A 145 -5.65 8.19 -6.93
N GLN A 146 -6.61 8.42 -7.84
CA GLN A 146 -7.33 9.70 -7.88
C GLN A 146 -8.14 9.92 -6.60
N VAL A 147 -8.89 8.92 -6.16
CA VAL A 147 -9.72 8.98 -4.95
C VAL A 147 -8.85 9.22 -3.71
N VAL A 148 -7.78 8.44 -3.51
CA VAL A 148 -6.85 8.63 -2.39
C VAL A 148 -6.23 10.03 -2.42
N GLY A 149 -5.85 10.54 -3.59
CA GLY A 149 -5.30 11.89 -3.71
C GLY A 149 -6.30 12.99 -3.32
N VAL A 150 -7.57 12.84 -3.68
CA VAL A 150 -8.63 13.78 -3.27
C VAL A 150 -8.89 13.70 -1.76
N LEU A 151 -8.97 12.48 -1.21
CA LEU A 151 -9.15 12.27 0.24
C LEU A 151 -8.01 12.90 1.05
N LEU A 152 -6.76 12.72 0.62
CA LEU A 152 -5.60 13.36 1.26
C LEU A 152 -5.69 14.89 1.26
N PHE A 153 -6.25 15.50 0.19
CA PHE A 153 -6.48 16.93 0.17
C PHE A 153 -7.63 17.33 1.09
N GLN A 154 -8.71 16.56 1.14
CA GLN A 154 -9.85 16.82 2.03
C GLN A 154 -9.41 16.77 3.49
N ASP A 155 -8.59 15.78 3.89
CA ASP A 155 -8.03 15.65 5.24
C ASP A 155 -7.19 16.89 5.61
N LEU A 156 -6.40 17.41 4.66
CA LEU A 156 -5.65 18.64 4.84
C LEU A 156 -6.57 19.87 4.93
N ALA A 157 -7.64 19.90 4.14
CA ALA A 157 -8.59 21.02 4.07
C ALA A 157 -9.45 21.18 5.34
N VAL A 158 -9.57 20.12 6.16
CA VAL A 158 -10.24 20.21 7.46
C VAL A 158 -9.55 21.24 8.38
N VAL A 159 -8.22 21.34 8.32
CA VAL A 159 -7.44 22.24 9.19
C VAL A 159 -7.84 23.70 9.06
N PRO A 160 -7.94 24.30 7.86
CA PRO A 160 -8.49 25.64 7.70
C PRO A 160 -9.87 25.82 8.33
N PHE A 161 -10.78 24.83 8.20
CA PHE A 161 -12.12 24.94 8.80
C PHE A 161 -12.08 24.92 10.32
N LEU A 162 -11.21 24.12 10.94
CA LEU A 162 -11.01 24.11 12.40
C LEU A 162 -10.52 25.46 12.94
N ILE A 163 -9.86 26.27 12.12
CA ILE A 163 -9.38 27.61 12.46
C ILE A 163 -10.46 28.67 12.16
N LEU A 164 -11.11 28.57 11.01
CA LEU A 164 -12.07 29.57 10.53
C LEU A 164 -13.37 29.57 11.33
N ILE A 165 -13.91 28.41 11.70
CA ILE A 165 -15.21 28.29 12.35
C ILE A 165 -15.26 29.04 13.70
N PRO A 166 -14.32 28.84 14.64
CA PRO A 166 -14.29 29.65 15.88
C PRO A 166 -14.11 31.16 15.65
N ALA A 167 -13.34 31.51 14.60
CA ALA A 167 -13.13 32.93 14.25
C ALA A 167 -14.40 33.58 13.66
N LEU A 168 -15.25 32.81 12.94
CA LEU A 168 -16.54 33.26 12.42
C LEU A 168 -17.57 33.54 13.51
N ALA A 169 -17.50 32.84 14.65
CA ALA A 169 -18.40 33.00 15.78
C ALA A 169 -18.18 34.31 16.56
N GLN A 170 -16.95 34.84 16.61
CA GLN A 170 -16.55 35.98 17.44
C GLN A 170 -16.87 37.37 16.85
N GLY A 171 -17.56 37.46 15.72
CA GLY A 171 -17.71 38.71 14.96
C GLY A 171 -18.98 39.51 15.25
N HIS A 172 -18.85 40.77 15.64
CA HIS A 172 -19.92 41.74 15.79
C HIS A 172 -19.98 42.80 14.66
N GLY A 173 -19.20 42.66 13.59
CA GLY A 173 -19.22 43.58 12.43
C GLY A 173 -18.41 43.03 11.25
N GLU A 174 -18.90 43.22 10.03
CA GLU A 174 -18.25 42.70 8.80
C GLU A 174 -16.88 43.34 8.53
N SER A 175 -16.68 44.63 8.96
CA SER A 175 -15.41 45.34 8.76
C SER A 175 -14.24 44.82 9.62
N GLU A 176 -14.54 44.22 10.78
CA GLU A 176 -13.50 43.62 11.65
C GLU A 176 -13.21 42.14 11.35
N LEU A 177 -14.13 41.47 10.64
CA LEU A 177 -14.04 40.05 10.40
C LEU A 177 -12.80 39.68 9.57
N ALA A 178 -12.51 40.42 8.49
CA ALA A 178 -11.33 40.19 7.68
C ALA A 178 -10.03 40.34 8.46
N ALA A 179 -9.92 41.33 9.35
CA ALA A 179 -8.77 41.52 10.21
C ALA A 179 -8.63 40.37 11.23
N ARG A 180 -9.73 39.90 11.81
CA ARG A 180 -9.73 38.80 12.77
C ARG A 180 -9.40 37.48 12.12
N LEU A 181 -9.93 37.20 10.94
CA LEU A 181 -9.57 36.02 10.14
C LEU A 181 -8.08 36.05 9.79
N ALA A 182 -7.55 37.19 9.36
CA ALA A 182 -6.12 37.33 9.09
C ALA A 182 -5.27 37.11 10.36
N VAL A 183 -5.70 37.60 11.52
CA VAL A 183 -5.04 37.37 12.81
C VAL A 183 -5.14 35.90 13.23
N ALA A 184 -6.29 35.25 13.09
CA ALA A 184 -6.47 33.81 13.40
C ALA A 184 -5.60 32.94 12.50
N LEU A 185 -5.60 33.18 11.20
CA LEU A 185 -4.74 32.50 10.23
C LEU A 185 -3.26 32.79 10.48
N GLY A 186 -2.92 34.02 10.81
CA GLY A 186 -1.54 34.38 11.18
C GLY A 186 -1.06 33.68 12.44
N LYS A 187 -1.88 33.65 13.52
CA LYS A 187 -1.59 32.87 14.73
C LYS A 187 -1.42 31.38 14.41
N ALA A 188 -2.34 30.81 13.66
CA ALA A 188 -2.27 29.39 13.28
C ALA A 188 -1.02 29.11 12.45
N ALA A 189 -0.67 29.96 11.49
CA ALA A 189 0.55 29.82 10.69
C ALA A 189 1.81 29.91 11.57
N ILE A 190 1.87 30.84 12.51
CA ILE A 190 2.99 30.95 13.47
C ILE A 190 3.09 29.69 14.33
N VAL A 191 1.98 29.25 14.92
CA VAL A 191 1.94 27.99 15.72
C VAL A 191 2.41 26.80 14.87
N LEU A 192 1.91 26.69 13.65
CA LEU A 192 2.29 25.61 12.71
C LEU A 192 3.79 25.65 12.39
N ILE A 193 4.32 26.83 12.04
CA ILE A 193 5.74 27.01 11.73
C ILE A 193 6.61 26.67 12.94
N VAL A 194 6.29 27.22 14.11
CA VAL A 194 7.04 26.94 15.34
C VAL A 194 7.02 25.45 15.67
N LEU A 195 5.84 24.83 15.61
CA LEU A 195 5.71 23.39 15.89
C LEU A 195 6.45 22.54 14.87
N LEU A 196 6.38 22.85 13.58
CA LEU A 196 7.08 22.08 12.55
C LEU A 196 8.60 22.18 12.67
N PHE A 197 9.15 23.38 12.92
CA PHE A 197 10.61 23.56 12.97
C PHE A 197 11.21 23.21 14.34
N LEU A 198 10.60 23.69 15.43
CA LEU A 198 11.10 23.48 16.77
C LEU A 198 10.59 22.15 17.35
N GLY A 199 9.32 21.83 17.08
CA GLY A 199 8.67 20.62 17.56
C GLY A 199 9.33 19.36 17.02
N GLN A 200 9.70 19.28 15.75
CA GLN A 200 10.35 18.10 15.17
C GLN A 200 11.69 17.78 15.87
N LYS A 201 12.54 18.79 16.09
CA LYS A 201 13.82 18.58 16.81
C LYS A 201 13.60 18.10 18.23
N LEU A 202 12.66 18.74 18.93
CA LEU A 202 12.33 18.43 20.34
C LEU A 202 11.75 17.00 20.41
N MET A 203 10.81 16.65 19.52
CA MET A 203 10.16 15.34 19.49
C MET A 203 11.15 14.21 19.26
N ARG A 204 12.03 14.31 18.26
CA ARG A 204 13.05 13.26 18.00
C ARG A 204 13.92 13.03 19.23
N GLY A 205 14.43 14.08 19.86
CA GLY A 205 15.25 13.98 21.06
C GLY A 205 14.49 13.37 22.23
N TRP A 206 13.25 13.83 22.45
CA TRP A 206 12.41 13.36 23.55
C TRP A 206 11.98 11.90 23.39
N PHE A 207 11.51 11.50 22.21
CA PHE A 207 11.16 10.12 21.93
C PHE A 207 12.36 9.16 22.08
N HIS A 208 13.55 9.60 21.70
CA HIS A 208 14.76 8.80 21.89
C HIS A 208 15.05 8.56 23.39
N ILE A 209 14.83 9.55 24.26
CA ILE A 209 15.01 9.40 25.73
C ILE A 209 13.97 8.42 26.27
N VAL A 210 12.70 8.54 25.86
CA VAL A 210 11.61 7.67 26.31
C VAL A 210 11.79 6.25 25.82
N ALA A 211 12.11 6.04 24.55
CA ALA A 211 12.29 4.71 23.92
C ALA A 211 13.47 3.96 24.56
N ARG A 212 14.54 4.64 24.96
CA ARG A 212 15.67 4.01 25.67
C ARG A 212 15.28 3.33 26.98
N ARG A 213 14.17 3.75 27.61
CA ARG A 213 13.70 3.16 28.86
C ARG A 213 13.03 1.79 28.68
N ARG A 214 12.76 1.38 27.42
CA ARG A 214 12.17 0.08 27.03
C ARG A 214 10.88 -0.27 27.81
N SER A 215 10.10 0.73 28.23
CA SER A 215 8.79 0.55 28.88
C SER A 215 7.70 0.93 27.90
N HIS A 216 6.87 -0.04 27.56
CA HIS A 216 5.69 0.15 26.67
C HIS A 216 4.68 1.10 27.30
N GLU A 217 4.42 0.98 28.61
CA GLU A 217 3.52 1.87 29.36
C GLU A 217 3.98 3.31 29.29
N LEU A 218 5.28 3.56 29.53
CA LEU A 218 5.86 4.90 29.48
C LEU A 218 5.75 5.49 28.07
N PHE A 219 5.90 4.65 27.05
CA PHE A 219 5.79 5.08 25.66
C PHE A 219 4.35 5.54 25.33
N ILE A 220 3.33 4.75 25.69
CA ILE A 220 1.92 5.13 25.50
C ILE A 220 1.58 6.40 26.28
N LEU A 221 1.96 6.48 27.56
CA LEU A 221 1.73 7.67 28.38
C LEU A 221 2.37 8.93 27.77
N ASN A 222 3.56 8.79 27.19
CA ASN A 222 4.24 9.85 26.49
C ASN A 222 3.46 10.35 25.26
N VAL A 223 2.94 9.43 24.43
CA VAL A 223 2.11 9.77 23.26
C VAL A 223 0.85 10.51 23.70
N LEU A 224 0.16 10.02 24.74
CA LEU A 224 -1.01 10.65 25.31
C LEU A 224 -0.70 12.06 25.83
N LEU A 225 0.42 12.21 26.57
CA LEU A 225 0.86 13.50 27.09
C LEU A 225 1.13 14.51 25.98
N ILE A 226 1.81 14.12 24.91
CA ILE A 226 2.11 14.99 23.77
C ILE A 226 0.81 15.37 23.06
N THR A 227 -0.07 14.40 22.80
CA THR A 227 -1.33 14.64 22.09
C THR A 227 -2.23 15.59 22.86
N LEU A 228 -2.50 15.29 24.13
CA LEU A 228 -3.36 16.13 24.96
C LEU A 228 -2.69 17.46 25.34
N GLY A 229 -1.38 17.46 25.56
CA GLY A 229 -0.61 18.68 25.86
C GLY A 229 -0.61 19.66 24.69
N LEU A 230 -0.41 19.21 23.45
CA LEU A 230 -0.50 20.08 22.28
C LEU A 230 -1.94 20.52 21.99
N ALA A 231 -2.93 19.65 22.20
CA ALA A 231 -4.34 20.04 22.11
C ALA A 231 -4.67 21.17 23.09
N TRP A 232 -4.26 21.05 24.35
CA TRP A 232 -4.44 22.06 25.36
C TRP A 232 -3.68 23.38 25.07
N LEU A 233 -2.43 23.27 24.58
CA LEU A 233 -1.65 24.49 24.22
C LEU A 233 -2.28 25.24 23.05
N THR A 234 -2.85 24.55 22.07
CA THR A 234 -3.57 25.23 20.96
C THR A 234 -4.87 25.88 21.45
N GLU A 235 -5.58 25.23 22.37
CA GLU A 235 -6.78 25.81 22.99
C GLU A 235 -6.43 27.14 23.76
N LEU A 236 -5.34 27.13 24.53
CA LEU A 236 -4.85 28.35 25.19
C LEU A 236 -4.49 29.48 24.19
N ALA A 237 -4.04 29.12 22.99
CA ALA A 237 -3.78 30.08 21.91
C ALA A 237 -5.06 30.56 21.22
N GLY A 238 -6.25 30.08 21.64
CA GLY A 238 -7.55 30.40 21.04
C GLY A 238 -7.87 29.68 19.77
N LEU A 239 -7.24 28.52 19.57
CA LEU A 239 -7.47 27.57 18.48
C LEU A 239 -8.24 26.33 19.02
N SER A 240 -8.66 25.41 18.15
CA SER A 240 -9.40 24.22 18.61
C SER A 240 -8.47 23.13 19.18
N LEU A 241 -8.97 22.36 20.16
CA LEU A 241 -8.32 21.14 20.67
C LEU A 241 -7.99 20.15 19.52
N ALA A 242 -8.90 20.03 18.59
CA ALA A 242 -8.79 19.15 17.43
C ALA A 242 -7.57 19.49 16.55
N LEU A 243 -7.29 20.79 16.34
CA LEU A 243 -6.12 21.25 15.60
C LEU A 243 -4.82 20.85 16.32
N GLY A 244 -4.74 21.03 17.62
CA GLY A 244 -3.55 20.66 18.40
C GLY A 244 -3.24 19.17 18.35
N ALA A 245 -4.27 18.35 18.44
CA ALA A 245 -4.15 16.90 18.28
C ALA A 245 -3.68 16.50 16.88
N PHE A 246 -4.21 17.11 15.84
CA PHE A 246 -3.75 16.92 14.47
C PHE A 246 -2.26 17.25 14.30
N LEU A 247 -1.84 18.39 14.84
CA LEU A 247 -0.43 18.82 14.82
C LEU A 247 0.48 17.87 15.60
N ALA A 248 0.02 17.33 16.74
CA ALA A 248 0.73 16.31 17.50
C ALA A 248 0.96 15.05 16.65
N GLY A 249 -0.09 14.56 16.00
CA GLY A 249 -0.01 13.42 15.09
C GLY A 249 0.97 13.64 13.94
N MET A 250 0.90 14.80 13.29
CA MET A 250 1.79 15.17 12.18
C MET A 250 3.27 15.28 12.62
N LEU A 251 3.55 15.82 13.82
CA LEU A 251 4.90 15.88 14.36
C LEU A 251 5.48 14.49 14.62
N ILE A 252 4.66 13.57 15.14
CA ILE A 252 5.06 12.18 15.41
C ILE A 252 5.20 11.41 14.10
N ALA A 253 4.38 11.67 13.09
CA ALA A 253 4.46 11.05 11.76
C ALA A 253 5.82 11.22 11.08
N GLU A 254 6.54 12.29 11.39
CA GLU A 254 7.88 12.57 10.86
C GLU A 254 9.02 11.97 11.72
N THR A 255 8.68 11.18 12.76
CA THR A 255 9.66 10.45 13.58
C THR A 255 9.81 9.00 13.17
N GLU A 256 10.93 8.37 13.56
CA GLU A 256 11.20 6.95 13.34
C GLU A 256 10.21 6.04 14.13
N TYR A 257 9.52 6.61 15.13
CA TYR A 257 8.60 5.88 16.00
C TYR A 257 7.15 5.85 15.50
N ARG A 258 6.87 6.40 14.32
CA ARG A 258 5.53 6.50 13.74
C ARG A 258 4.75 5.19 13.79
N HIS A 259 5.33 4.11 13.29
CA HIS A 259 4.64 2.81 13.20
C HIS A 259 4.33 2.23 14.58
N GLN A 260 5.25 2.37 15.53
CA GLN A 260 5.02 1.92 16.89
C GLN A 260 3.89 2.72 17.56
N VAL A 261 3.89 4.06 17.40
CA VAL A 261 2.81 4.93 17.91
C VAL A 261 1.47 4.56 17.27
N GLU A 262 1.44 4.28 15.96
CA GLU A 262 0.24 3.89 15.24
C GLU A 262 -0.36 2.59 15.80
N GLU A 263 0.47 1.58 16.04
CA GLU A 263 0.05 0.30 16.61
C GLU A 263 -0.43 0.43 18.06
N ASP A 264 0.31 1.17 18.89
CA ASP A 264 0.03 1.33 20.31
C ASP A 264 -1.24 2.16 20.58
N ILE A 265 -1.51 3.16 19.74
CA ILE A 265 -2.68 4.05 19.89
C ILE A 265 -3.93 3.48 19.19
N LYS A 266 -3.79 2.57 18.25
CA LYS A 266 -4.90 2.00 17.49
C LYS A 266 -6.07 1.51 18.35
N PRO A 267 -5.88 0.73 19.44
CA PRO A 267 -7.00 0.29 20.28
C PRO A 267 -7.73 1.46 20.94
N PHE A 268 -6.99 2.45 21.43
CA PHE A 268 -7.57 3.64 22.05
C PHE A 268 -8.35 4.47 21.04
N ARG A 269 -7.76 4.68 19.87
CA ARG A 269 -8.41 5.37 18.75
C ARG A 269 -9.75 4.74 18.39
N GLU A 270 -9.79 3.42 18.20
CA GLU A 270 -11.01 2.72 17.77
C GLU A 270 -12.12 2.83 18.81
N VAL A 271 -11.79 2.72 20.10
CA VAL A 271 -12.77 2.85 21.18
C VAL A 271 -13.28 4.30 21.29
N LEU A 272 -12.36 5.28 21.28
CA LEU A 272 -12.72 6.69 21.42
C LEU A 272 -13.46 7.23 20.19
N LEU A 273 -13.10 6.74 19.00
CA LEU A 273 -13.83 7.01 17.77
C LEU A 273 -15.25 6.46 17.83
N GLY A 274 -15.40 5.24 18.35
CA GLY A 274 -16.71 4.66 18.62
C GLY A 274 -17.55 5.52 19.58
N LEU A 275 -16.94 5.99 20.67
CA LEU A 275 -17.54 6.92 21.63
C LEU A 275 -18.03 8.20 20.96
N PHE A 276 -17.20 8.82 20.14
CA PHE A 276 -17.55 10.01 19.38
C PHE A 276 -18.76 9.79 18.48
N PHE A 277 -18.74 8.71 17.66
CA PHE A 277 -19.85 8.47 16.75
C PHE A 277 -21.15 8.07 17.45
N VAL A 278 -21.09 7.33 18.56
CA VAL A 278 -22.27 7.08 19.38
C VAL A 278 -22.80 8.40 19.94
N SER A 279 -21.94 9.27 20.45
CA SER A 279 -22.35 10.60 20.97
C SER A 279 -22.97 11.49 19.90
N VAL A 280 -22.41 11.51 18.69
CA VAL A 280 -23.01 12.21 17.53
C VAL A 280 -24.37 11.60 17.19
N GLY A 281 -24.49 10.28 17.20
CA GLY A 281 -25.77 9.59 16.97
C GLY A 281 -26.81 9.92 18.02
N MET A 282 -26.44 10.01 19.31
CA MET A 282 -27.34 10.37 20.41
C MET A 282 -27.93 11.78 20.29
N GLN A 283 -27.21 12.70 19.65
CA GLN A 283 -27.69 14.08 19.44
C GLN A 283 -28.79 14.16 18.37
N LEU A 284 -28.97 13.11 17.54
CA LEU A 284 -29.95 13.14 16.45
C LEU A 284 -31.38 12.96 16.96
N ASP A 285 -32.25 13.97 16.74
CA ASP A 285 -33.67 13.88 17.05
C ASP A 285 -34.45 13.33 15.85
N LEU A 286 -34.91 12.10 15.95
CA LEU A 286 -35.71 11.42 14.92
C LEU A 286 -37.02 12.14 14.61
N ARG A 287 -37.57 12.95 15.54
CA ARG A 287 -38.81 13.71 15.31
C ARG A 287 -38.52 14.87 14.32
N ILE A 288 -37.44 15.62 14.55
CA ILE A 288 -37.01 16.70 13.64
C ILE A 288 -36.74 16.12 12.24
N VAL A 289 -36.06 14.97 12.19
CA VAL A 289 -35.77 14.28 10.91
C VAL A 289 -37.05 13.85 10.20
N ARG A 290 -38.01 13.27 10.93
CA ARG A 290 -39.31 12.86 10.37
C ARG A 290 -40.14 14.05 9.89
N ASP A 291 -40.17 15.11 10.67
CA ASP A 291 -40.97 16.29 10.35
C ASP A 291 -40.38 17.08 9.16
N ASN A 292 -39.07 16.94 8.92
CA ASN A 292 -38.32 17.55 7.81
C ASN A 292 -37.84 16.52 6.74
N LEU A 293 -38.54 15.37 6.61
CA LEU A 293 -38.09 14.26 5.76
C LEU A 293 -37.79 14.66 4.32
N ALA A 294 -38.60 15.53 3.73
CA ALA A 294 -38.39 16.03 2.37
C ALA A 294 -37.06 16.80 2.24
N LEU A 295 -36.74 17.64 3.23
CA LEU A 295 -35.50 18.43 3.25
C LEU A 295 -34.29 17.53 3.51
N VAL A 296 -34.42 16.56 4.42
CA VAL A 296 -33.37 15.54 4.65
C VAL A 296 -33.09 14.74 3.38
N ALA A 297 -34.13 14.26 2.69
CA ALA A 297 -33.99 13.55 1.42
C ALA A 297 -33.37 14.42 0.31
N PHE A 298 -33.76 15.68 0.23
CA PHE A 298 -33.17 16.66 -0.69
C PHE A 298 -31.66 16.86 -0.39
N LEU A 299 -31.29 17.11 0.87
CA LEU A 299 -29.91 17.31 1.29
C LEU A 299 -29.07 16.03 1.26
N PHE A 300 -29.68 14.86 1.26
CA PHE A 300 -29.01 13.59 0.97
C PHE A 300 -28.74 13.44 -0.53
N VAL A 301 -29.78 13.54 -1.38
CA VAL A 301 -29.67 13.19 -2.81
C VAL A 301 -28.92 14.24 -3.61
N VAL A 302 -29.26 15.52 -3.43
CA VAL A 302 -28.71 16.60 -4.29
C VAL A 302 -27.20 16.77 -4.09
N PRO A 303 -26.63 16.88 -2.87
CA PRO A 303 -25.19 16.99 -2.69
C PRO A 303 -24.43 15.75 -3.16
N VAL A 304 -24.99 14.54 -2.98
CA VAL A 304 -24.36 13.29 -3.46
C VAL A 304 -24.28 13.31 -4.98
N LEU A 305 -25.35 13.60 -5.68
CA LEU A 305 -25.37 13.69 -7.14
C LEU A 305 -24.49 14.82 -7.66
N PHE A 306 -24.50 15.98 -7.00
CA PHE A 306 -23.65 17.12 -7.32
C PHE A 306 -22.18 16.75 -7.20
N LYS A 307 -21.74 16.20 -6.07
CA LYS A 307 -20.34 15.78 -5.86
C LYS A 307 -19.93 14.68 -6.83
N LEU A 308 -20.80 13.70 -7.08
CA LEU A 308 -20.56 12.67 -8.08
C LEU A 308 -20.28 13.30 -9.45
N ALA A 309 -21.17 14.18 -9.91
CA ALA A 309 -21.02 14.86 -11.20
C ALA A 309 -19.78 15.76 -11.25
N LEU A 310 -19.54 16.51 -10.18
CA LEU A 310 -18.37 17.39 -10.04
C LEU A 310 -17.05 16.60 -10.09
N VAL A 311 -16.93 15.56 -9.28
CA VAL A 311 -15.70 14.73 -9.24
C VAL A 311 -15.50 14.01 -10.57
N ALA A 312 -16.56 13.46 -11.16
CA ALA A 312 -16.48 12.81 -12.46
C ALA A 312 -16.07 13.81 -13.56
N GLY A 313 -16.65 15.02 -13.57
CA GLY A 313 -16.28 16.09 -14.48
C GLY A 313 -14.84 16.54 -14.33
N LEU A 314 -14.39 16.81 -13.10
CA LEU A 314 -13.02 17.17 -12.80
C LEU A 314 -12.04 16.06 -13.18
N SER A 315 -12.32 14.80 -12.81
CA SER A 315 -11.50 13.66 -13.21
C SER A 315 -11.31 13.60 -14.72
N ARG A 316 -12.37 13.86 -15.50
CA ARG A 316 -12.29 13.96 -16.96
C ARG A 316 -11.40 15.11 -17.43
N LEU A 317 -11.51 16.27 -16.82
CA LEU A 317 -10.68 17.45 -17.16
C LEU A 317 -9.19 17.18 -16.85
N TYR A 318 -8.89 16.41 -15.81
CA TYR A 318 -7.52 15.98 -15.47
C TYR A 318 -7.06 14.74 -16.25
N GLY A 319 -7.75 14.35 -17.33
CA GLY A 319 -7.35 13.29 -18.26
C GLY A 319 -7.75 11.87 -17.85
N GLY A 320 -8.64 11.73 -16.86
CA GLY A 320 -9.16 10.42 -16.46
C GLY A 320 -10.06 9.80 -17.55
N ALA A 321 -9.99 8.48 -17.75
CA ALA A 321 -10.90 7.74 -18.60
C ALA A 321 -12.37 7.83 -18.07
N PRO A 322 -13.41 7.70 -18.91
CA PRO A 322 -14.81 7.81 -18.47
C PRO A 322 -15.17 6.92 -17.31
N GLY A 323 -14.73 5.66 -17.31
CA GLY A 323 -14.99 4.73 -16.23
C GLY A 323 -14.21 5.04 -14.95
N THR A 324 -12.96 5.53 -15.06
CA THR A 324 -12.17 6.02 -13.93
C THR A 324 -12.87 7.22 -13.28
N ALA A 325 -13.34 8.17 -14.09
CA ALA A 325 -14.02 9.36 -13.63
C ALA A 325 -15.33 9.03 -12.89
N LEU A 326 -16.14 8.15 -13.46
CA LEU A 326 -17.41 7.76 -12.85
C LEU A 326 -17.20 6.96 -11.54
N ARG A 327 -16.21 6.05 -11.48
CA ARG A 327 -15.87 5.34 -10.23
C ARG A 327 -15.38 6.30 -9.16
N ALA A 328 -14.52 7.28 -9.52
CA ALA A 328 -14.07 8.29 -8.58
C ALA A 328 -15.23 9.15 -8.05
N GLY A 329 -16.15 9.56 -8.93
CA GLY A 329 -17.35 10.30 -8.54
C GLY A 329 -18.27 9.51 -7.60
N LEU A 330 -18.52 8.23 -7.88
CA LEU A 330 -19.33 7.35 -7.03
C LEU A 330 -18.69 7.11 -5.65
N ALA A 331 -17.36 6.96 -5.60
CA ALA A 331 -16.65 6.75 -4.36
C ALA A 331 -16.60 8.01 -3.48
N LEU A 332 -16.49 9.20 -4.06
CA LEU A 332 -16.36 10.48 -3.35
C LEU A 332 -17.65 11.27 -3.21
N GLY A 333 -18.75 10.81 -3.80
CA GLY A 333 -20.04 11.53 -3.78
C GLY A 333 -20.68 11.66 -2.40
N GLN A 334 -20.37 10.76 -1.48
CA GLN A 334 -20.92 10.72 -0.12
C GLN A 334 -20.26 11.77 0.80
N ALA A 335 -20.88 12.07 1.95
CA ALA A 335 -20.31 12.87 3.02
C ALA A 335 -19.31 12.06 3.85
N GLY A 336 -18.51 12.72 4.69
CA GLY A 336 -17.52 12.08 5.53
C GLY A 336 -17.62 12.45 7.00
N GLU A 337 -16.89 11.72 7.83
CA GLU A 337 -16.77 11.90 9.27
C GLU A 337 -16.28 13.30 9.65
N PHE A 338 -15.38 13.88 8.87
CA PHE A 338 -14.87 15.22 9.11
C PHE A 338 -15.92 16.29 8.91
N GLY A 339 -16.86 16.07 8.00
CA GLY A 339 -18.00 16.95 7.84
C GLY A 339 -18.85 17.01 9.11
N LEU A 340 -19.05 15.87 9.81
CA LEU A 340 -19.74 15.83 11.08
C LEU A 340 -18.96 16.58 12.18
N VAL A 341 -17.63 16.46 12.20
CA VAL A 341 -16.77 17.24 13.12
C VAL A 341 -16.88 18.75 12.87
N ILE A 342 -16.87 19.17 11.61
CA ILE A 342 -17.05 20.57 11.18
C ILE A 342 -18.40 21.10 11.66
N ILE A 343 -19.48 20.33 11.48
CA ILE A 343 -20.83 20.70 11.90
C ILE A 343 -20.93 20.76 13.42
N ALA A 344 -20.38 19.77 14.15
CA ALA A 344 -20.38 19.74 15.60
C ALA A 344 -19.60 20.94 16.19
N LEU A 345 -18.46 21.29 15.62
CA LEU A 345 -17.71 22.47 16.01
C LEU A 345 -18.51 23.77 15.74
N ALA A 346 -19.14 23.89 14.58
CA ALA A 346 -19.95 25.06 14.24
C ALA A 346 -21.20 25.20 15.13
N ALA A 347 -21.80 24.11 15.52
CA ALA A 347 -22.88 24.06 16.51
C ALA A 347 -22.41 24.51 17.89
N SER A 348 -21.27 24.03 18.36
CA SER A 348 -20.73 24.38 19.70
C SER A 348 -20.40 25.84 19.85
N VAL A 349 -20.02 26.51 18.75
CA VAL A 349 -19.73 27.97 18.76
C VAL A 349 -20.90 28.83 18.25
N GLY A 350 -22.08 28.25 18.00
CA GLY A 350 -23.31 28.96 17.66
C GLY A 350 -23.37 29.57 16.26
N VAL A 351 -22.58 29.05 15.31
CA VAL A 351 -22.62 29.47 13.90
C VAL A 351 -23.78 28.82 13.14
N LEU A 352 -24.19 27.63 13.55
CA LEU A 352 -25.32 26.89 12.99
C LEU A 352 -26.46 26.75 13.99
N GLU A 353 -27.69 26.88 13.52
CA GLU A 353 -28.89 26.62 14.31
C GLU A 353 -29.08 25.13 14.55
N SER A 354 -29.61 24.78 15.74
CA SER A 354 -29.75 23.39 16.18
C SER A 354 -30.59 22.54 15.20
N GLU A 355 -31.68 23.08 14.64
CA GLU A 355 -32.52 22.35 13.70
C GLU A 355 -31.78 22.04 12.40
N LEU A 356 -31.05 23.01 11.87
CA LEU A 356 -30.24 22.82 10.65
C LEU A 356 -29.12 21.79 10.87
N VAL A 357 -28.48 21.79 12.04
CA VAL A 357 -27.49 20.78 12.45
C VAL A 357 -28.08 19.38 12.39
N GLN A 358 -29.29 19.19 12.94
CA GLN A 358 -30.00 17.92 12.96
C GLN A 358 -30.28 17.39 11.53
N ILE A 359 -30.88 18.26 10.71
CA ILE A 359 -31.28 17.91 9.33
C ILE A 359 -30.07 17.54 8.48
N VAL A 360 -29.02 18.36 8.54
CA VAL A 360 -27.80 18.14 7.75
C VAL A 360 -27.04 16.90 8.23
N SER A 361 -26.91 16.72 9.54
CA SER A 361 -26.28 15.52 10.12
C SER A 361 -27.01 14.24 9.69
N ALA A 362 -28.34 14.24 9.72
CA ALA A 362 -29.13 13.10 9.25
C ALA A 362 -28.90 12.80 7.78
N ALA A 363 -28.90 13.82 6.91
CA ALA A 363 -28.64 13.67 5.49
C ALA A 363 -27.22 13.13 5.22
N MET A 364 -26.21 13.63 5.95
CA MET A 364 -24.83 13.14 5.87
C MET A 364 -24.73 11.68 6.29
N LEU A 365 -25.35 11.29 7.39
CA LEU A 365 -25.38 9.90 7.85
C LEU A 365 -26.01 8.97 6.82
N LEU A 366 -27.13 9.37 6.21
CA LEU A 366 -27.76 8.60 5.13
C LEU A 366 -26.81 8.46 3.93
N SER A 367 -26.06 9.50 3.59
CA SER A 367 -25.10 9.43 2.49
C SER A 367 -23.92 8.53 2.79
N MET A 368 -23.45 8.49 4.04
CA MET A 368 -22.40 7.56 4.49
C MET A 368 -22.89 6.10 4.50
N LEU A 369 -24.16 5.86 4.88
CA LEU A 369 -24.79 4.54 4.78
C LEU A 369 -24.93 4.08 3.32
N ALA A 370 -25.18 4.99 2.40
CA ALA A 370 -25.26 4.68 0.96
C ALA A 370 -23.89 4.42 0.31
N ALA A 371 -22.80 4.91 0.88
CA ALA A 371 -21.47 4.84 0.30
C ALA A 371 -20.99 3.43 -0.06
N PRO A 372 -21.11 2.40 0.81
CA PRO A 372 -20.72 1.04 0.48
C PRO A 372 -21.44 0.50 -0.75
N PHE A 373 -22.72 0.81 -0.87
CA PHE A 373 -23.53 0.38 -2.00
C PHE A 373 -23.13 1.11 -3.30
N LEU A 374 -22.89 2.41 -3.23
CA LEU A 374 -22.42 3.21 -4.39
C LEU A 374 -21.08 2.67 -4.91
N ILE A 375 -20.15 2.34 -4.02
CA ILE A 375 -18.87 1.76 -4.37
C ILE A 375 -19.05 0.33 -4.91
N GLN A 376 -19.88 -0.48 -4.28
CA GLN A 376 -20.11 -1.87 -4.69
C GLN A 376 -20.75 -2.00 -6.07
N PHE A 377 -21.70 -1.13 -6.40
CA PHE A 377 -22.38 -1.14 -7.68
C PHE A 377 -21.68 -0.31 -8.75
N SER A 378 -20.57 0.38 -8.41
CA SER A 378 -19.86 1.26 -9.33
C SER A 378 -19.45 0.56 -10.62
N ASP A 379 -18.91 -0.67 -10.54
CA ASP A 379 -18.48 -1.44 -11.71
C ASP A 379 -19.64 -1.79 -12.63
N ARG A 380 -20.78 -2.20 -12.07
CA ARG A 380 -21.98 -2.51 -12.85
C ARG A 380 -22.54 -1.26 -13.56
N LEU A 381 -22.51 -0.13 -12.86
CA LEU A 381 -23.01 1.14 -13.40
C LEU A 381 -22.10 1.66 -14.51
N VAL A 382 -20.78 1.58 -14.31
CA VAL A 382 -19.79 1.96 -15.32
C VAL A 382 -19.92 1.12 -16.59
N LEU A 383 -20.09 -0.19 -16.46
CA LEU A 383 -20.30 -1.08 -17.62
C LEU A 383 -21.56 -0.74 -18.42
N ARG A 384 -22.61 -0.22 -17.77
CA ARG A 384 -23.84 0.20 -18.45
C ARG A 384 -23.75 1.57 -19.11
N LEU A 385 -23.05 2.51 -18.48
CA LEU A 385 -23.02 3.92 -18.92
C LEU A 385 -21.80 4.25 -19.81
N ALA A 386 -20.69 3.52 -19.68
CA ALA A 386 -19.46 3.71 -20.46
C ALA A 386 -19.35 2.65 -21.57
N THR A 387 -20.25 2.70 -22.55
CA THR A 387 -20.30 1.73 -23.67
C THR A 387 -18.98 1.60 -24.44
N SER A 388 -18.17 2.65 -24.52
CA SER A 388 -16.83 2.60 -25.13
C SER A 388 -15.83 1.71 -24.36
N GLU A 389 -15.89 1.70 -23.03
CA GLU A 389 -15.03 0.82 -22.22
C GLU A 389 -15.44 -0.66 -22.36
N TRP A 390 -16.74 -0.93 -22.44
CA TRP A 390 -17.21 -2.30 -22.64
C TRP A 390 -16.76 -2.86 -23.99
N MET A 391 -16.87 -2.06 -25.06
CA MET A 391 -16.46 -2.49 -26.41
C MET A 391 -14.95 -2.68 -26.51
N LEU A 392 -14.13 -1.79 -25.92
CA LEU A 392 -12.68 -1.93 -25.87
C LEU A 392 -12.28 -3.16 -25.05
N ARG A 393 -12.90 -3.39 -23.88
CA ARG A 393 -12.67 -4.58 -23.07
C ARG A 393 -13.05 -5.88 -23.79
N SER A 394 -14.17 -5.89 -24.51
CA SER A 394 -14.62 -7.07 -25.26
C SER A 394 -13.62 -7.42 -26.37
N LEU A 395 -13.10 -6.41 -27.08
CA LEU A 395 -12.07 -6.61 -28.11
C LEU A 395 -10.74 -7.07 -27.49
N GLU A 396 -10.32 -6.49 -26.38
CA GLU A 396 -9.13 -6.89 -25.61
C GLU A 396 -9.21 -8.38 -25.20
N LEU A 397 -10.29 -8.75 -24.51
CA LEU A 397 -10.51 -10.13 -24.06
C LEU A 397 -10.60 -11.11 -25.23
N HIS A 398 -11.23 -10.70 -26.35
CA HIS A 398 -11.30 -11.52 -27.55
C HIS A 398 -9.91 -11.79 -28.16
N GLN A 399 -9.06 -10.76 -28.24
CA GLN A 399 -7.68 -10.91 -28.74
C GLN A 399 -6.83 -11.80 -27.87
N ILE A 400 -6.94 -11.66 -26.53
CA ILE A 400 -6.26 -12.54 -25.57
C ILE A 400 -6.73 -13.98 -25.75
N ALA A 401 -8.05 -14.21 -25.80
CA ALA A 401 -8.63 -15.52 -25.94
C ALA A 401 -8.22 -16.22 -27.25
N VAL A 402 -8.24 -15.53 -28.38
CA VAL A 402 -7.85 -16.08 -29.69
C VAL A 402 -6.39 -16.60 -29.67
N LYS A 403 -5.46 -15.81 -29.10
CA LYS A 403 -4.06 -16.25 -29.01
C LYS A 403 -3.84 -17.38 -27.99
N SER A 404 -4.62 -17.41 -26.91
CA SER A 404 -4.50 -18.45 -25.87
C SER A 404 -5.21 -19.77 -26.26
N LEU A 405 -6.26 -19.74 -27.08
CA LEU A 405 -7.00 -20.95 -27.50
C LEU A 405 -6.14 -21.93 -28.29
N ALA A 406 -5.10 -21.45 -28.96
CA ALA A 406 -4.16 -22.27 -29.71
C ALA A 406 -3.09 -22.97 -28.84
N THR A 407 -3.06 -22.68 -27.52
CA THR A 407 -2.00 -23.16 -26.62
C THR A 407 -2.56 -23.85 -25.38
N GLU A 408 -2.17 -25.15 -25.23
CA GLU A 408 -2.35 -25.88 -23.97
C GLU A 408 -1.01 -26.05 -23.28
N HIS A 409 -1.00 -26.13 -21.94
CA HIS A 409 0.21 -26.26 -21.12
C HIS A 409 1.25 -25.15 -21.37
N HIS A 410 0.79 -23.90 -21.39
CA HIS A 410 1.62 -22.74 -21.64
C HIS A 410 1.92 -21.96 -20.36
N VAL A 411 2.92 -21.07 -20.42
CA VAL A 411 3.24 -20.12 -19.36
C VAL A 411 2.55 -18.78 -19.64
N ILE A 412 1.92 -18.20 -18.63
CA ILE A 412 1.40 -16.83 -18.72
C ILE A 412 2.46 -15.88 -18.16
N ILE A 413 2.99 -14.99 -19.01
CA ILE A 413 3.93 -13.93 -18.61
C ILE A 413 3.14 -12.65 -18.37
N CYS A 414 3.11 -12.18 -17.13
CA CYS A 414 2.51 -10.90 -16.76
C CYS A 414 3.59 -9.81 -16.82
N GLY A 415 3.53 -8.94 -17.84
CA GLY A 415 4.51 -7.92 -18.19
C GLY A 415 5.49 -8.39 -19.27
N TYR A 416 5.64 -7.56 -20.34
CA TYR A 416 6.54 -7.85 -21.46
C TYR A 416 7.62 -6.75 -21.63
N GLY A 417 8.02 -6.13 -20.50
CA GLY A 417 9.20 -5.28 -20.43
C GLY A 417 10.50 -6.08 -20.58
N ARG A 418 11.66 -5.49 -20.28
CA ARG A 418 12.98 -6.14 -20.42
C ARG A 418 13.07 -7.54 -19.83
N THR A 419 12.57 -7.73 -18.62
CA THR A 419 12.58 -9.07 -17.97
C THR A 419 11.64 -10.03 -18.66
N GLY A 420 10.42 -9.61 -19.04
CA GLY A 420 9.47 -10.44 -19.76
C GLY A 420 9.98 -10.87 -21.14
N GLN A 421 10.63 -9.98 -21.87
CA GLN A 421 11.29 -10.28 -23.17
C GLN A 421 12.42 -11.30 -23.01
N SER A 422 13.27 -11.14 -21.98
CA SER A 422 14.33 -12.09 -21.70
C SER A 422 13.82 -13.48 -21.35
N LEU A 423 12.73 -13.55 -20.55
CA LEU A 423 12.06 -14.80 -20.22
C LEU A 423 11.43 -15.45 -21.46
N ALA A 424 10.73 -14.68 -22.28
CA ALA A 424 10.12 -15.14 -23.52
C ALA A 424 11.15 -15.79 -24.44
N HIS A 425 12.29 -15.12 -24.65
CA HIS A 425 13.39 -15.64 -25.48
C HIS A 425 13.99 -16.95 -24.92
N LEU A 426 14.10 -17.09 -23.60
CA LEU A 426 14.55 -18.34 -22.98
C LEU A 426 13.52 -19.45 -23.18
N PHE A 427 12.23 -19.16 -22.98
CA PHE A 427 11.16 -20.13 -23.17
C PHE A 427 11.08 -20.61 -24.62
N GLU A 428 11.25 -19.70 -25.58
CA GLU A 428 11.29 -20.04 -27.00
C GLU A 428 12.43 -21.02 -27.32
N ARG A 429 13.63 -20.79 -26.80
CA ARG A 429 14.78 -21.67 -26.97
C ARG A 429 14.57 -23.07 -26.41
N GLU A 430 13.85 -23.18 -25.29
CA GLU A 430 13.52 -24.42 -24.63
C GLU A 430 12.22 -25.08 -25.19
N GLY A 431 11.59 -24.44 -26.18
CA GLY A 431 10.33 -24.93 -26.77
C GLY A 431 9.13 -24.82 -25.86
N VAL A 432 9.22 -24.00 -24.81
CA VAL A 432 8.13 -23.74 -23.86
C VAL A 432 7.18 -22.69 -24.44
N ARG A 433 5.91 -23.11 -24.62
CA ARG A 433 4.89 -22.18 -25.13
C ARG A 433 4.52 -21.15 -24.05
N TYR A 434 4.29 -19.92 -24.45
CA TYR A 434 3.85 -18.86 -23.55
C TYR A 434 2.85 -17.91 -24.20
N VAL A 435 2.16 -17.15 -23.37
CA VAL A 435 1.33 -15.98 -23.75
C VAL A 435 1.72 -14.84 -22.83
N ALA A 436 2.16 -13.71 -23.39
CA ALA A 436 2.53 -12.55 -22.62
C ALA A 436 1.43 -11.48 -22.63
N LEU A 437 1.14 -10.89 -21.48
CA LEU A 437 0.21 -9.78 -21.31
C LEU A 437 1.00 -8.52 -20.91
N ASP A 438 0.80 -7.41 -21.62
CA ASP A 438 1.41 -6.12 -21.24
C ASP A 438 0.41 -4.97 -21.43
N LEU A 439 0.54 -3.95 -20.59
CA LEU A 439 -0.24 -2.70 -20.64
C LEU A 439 0.39 -1.64 -21.53
N ASP A 440 1.66 -1.80 -21.89
CA ASP A 440 2.35 -0.86 -22.77
C ASP A 440 2.09 -1.22 -24.23
N PRO A 441 1.35 -0.36 -24.99
CA PRO A 441 1.08 -0.61 -26.40
C PRO A 441 2.35 -0.70 -27.27
N GLN A 442 3.45 -0.08 -26.83
CA GLN A 442 4.71 -0.14 -27.57
C GLN A 442 5.34 -1.53 -27.45
N HIS A 443 5.43 -2.09 -26.25
CA HIS A 443 5.91 -3.46 -26.03
C HIS A 443 5.08 -4.48 -26.82
N VAL A 444 3.76 -4.30 -26.82
CA VAL A 444 2.85 -5.20 -27.56
C VAL A 444 3.08 -5.11 -29.08
N ARG A 445 3.29 -3.90 -29.63
CA ARG A 445 3.57 -3.72 -31.07
C ARG A 445 4.92 -4.32 -31.45
N GLU A 446 5.96 -4.07 -30.65
CA GLU A 446 7.30 -4.60 -30.89
C GLU A 446 7.28 -6.14 -30.86
N GLY A 447 6.65 -6.73 -29.83
CA GLY A 447 6.51 -8.20 -29.75
C GLY A 447 5.67 -8.78 -30.88
N ALA A 448 4.54 -8.16 -31.23
CA ALA A 448 3.70 -8.62 -32.34
C ALA A 448 4.43 -8.55 -33.70
N ASN A 449 5.25 -7.50 -33.94
CA ASN A 449 6.07 -7.37 -35.15
C ASN A 449 7.19 -8.41 -35.21
N ALA A 450 7.68 -8.88 -34.05
CA ALA A 450 8.63 -9.96 -33.94
C ALA A 450 7.98 -11.37 -34.09
N GLY A 451 6.66 -11.44 -34.18
CA GLY A 451 5.92 -12.72 -34.25
C GLY A 451 5.62 -13.35 -32.88
N GLU A 452 5.94 -12.67 -31.81
CA GLU A 452 5.77 -13.15 -30.44
C GLU A 452 4.29 -13.19 -29.99
N PRO A 453 3.89 -14.13 -29.14
CA PRO A 453 2.52 -14.23 -28.63
C PRO A 453 2.24 -13.21 -27.51
N VAL A 454 2.47 -11.93 -27.80
CA VAL A 454 2.21 -10.82 -26.88
C VAL A 454 0.86 -10.20 -27.18
N VAL A 455 0.07 -9.90 -26.14
CA VAL A 455 -1.26 -9.30 -26.26
C VAL A 455 -1.38 -8.13 -25.31
N TYR A 456 -2.05 -7.07 -25.76
CA TYR A 456 -2.44 -5.98 -24.88
C TYR A 456 -3.47 -6.48 -23.85
N GLY A 457 -3.16 -6.36 -22.57
CA GLY A 457 -4.06 -6.78 -21.51
C GLY A 457 -3.55 -6.49 -20.11
N ASP A 458 -4.49 -6.18 -19.23
CA ASP A 458 -4.22 -5.94 -17.81
C ASP A 458 -4.27 -7.26 -17.03
N SER A 459 -3.11 -7.87 -16.80
CA SER A 459 -2.97 -9.12 -16.04
C SER A 459 -3.48 -9.05 -14.59
N THR A 460 -3.70 -7.85 -14.05
CA THR A 460 -4.30 -7.67 -12.71
C THR A 460 -5.80 -7.88 -12.70
N ARG A 461 -6.42 -8.17 -13.86
CA ARG A 461 -7.85 -8.41 -14.00
C ARG A 461 -8.17 -9.88 -14.13
N ARG A 462 -9.18 -10.31 -13.40
CA ARG A 462 -9.67 -11.68 -13.40
C ARG A 462 -10.02 -12.19 -14.81
N GLU A 463 -10.72 -11.36 -15.58
CA GLU A 463 -11.17 -11.71 -16.93
C GLU A 463 -9.99 -11.87 -17.92
N ALA A 464 -8.93 -11.08 -17.77
CA ALA A 464 -7.73 -11.19 -18.60
C ALA A 464 -6.99 -12.51 -18.35
N LEU A 465 -6.87 -12.93 -17.08
CA LEU A 465 -6.27 -14.21 -16.73
C LEU A 465 -7.12 -15.41 -17.24
N ILE A 466 -8.45 -15.31 -17.17
CA ILE A 466 -9.35 -16.31 -17.75
C ILE A 466 -9.14 -16.39 -19.27
N ALA A 467 -9.13 -15.24 -19.96
CA ALA A 467 -8.92 -15.17 -21.40
C ALA A 467 -7.52 -15.67 -21.80
N ALA A 468 -6.50 -15.43 -20.97
CA ALA A 468 -5.15 -15.97 -21.15
C ALA A 468 -5.07 -17.48 -20.90
N GLY A 469 -6.14 -18.13 -20.45
CA GLY A 469 -6.21 -19.59 -20.28
C GLY A 469 -5.57 -20.09 -18.97
N ILE A 470 -5.67 -19.34 -17.88
CA ILE A 470 -5.07 -19.70 -16.59
C ILE A 470 -5.46 -21.11 -16.09
N ALA A 471 -6.67 -21.57 -16.41
CA ALA A 471 -7.12 -22.93 -16.06
C ALA A 471 -6.29 -24.04 -16.74
N ARG A 472 -5.61 -23.72 -17.86
CA ARG A 472 -4.79 -24.64 -18.65
C ARG A 472 -3.31 -24.30 -18.60
N ALA A 473 -2.95 -23.22 -17.92
CA ALA A 473 -1.57 -22.76 -17.81
C ALA A 473 -0.75 -23.71 -16.92
N SER A 474 0.49 -23.94 -17.30
CA SER A 474 1.46 -24.70 -16.51
C SER A 474 2.14 -23.85 -15.44
N ALA A 475 2.28 -22.55 -15.68
CA ALA A 475 2.81 -21.61 -14.70
C ALA A 475 2.37 -20.17 -15.02
N VAL A 476 2.45 -19.29 -14.02
CA VAL A 476 2.30 -17.85 -14.17
C VAL A 476 3.60 -17.19 -13.72
N VAL A 477 4.13 -16.25 -14.52
CA VAL A 477 5.36 -15.50 -14.18
C VAL A 477 5.06 -14.02 -14.19
N ILE A 478 5.23 -13.38 -13.04
CA ILE A 478 5.05 -11.93 -12.88
C ILE A 478 6.44 -11.29 -13.02
N SER A 479 6.68 -10.63 -14.14
CA SER A 479 7.99 -10.11 -14.53
C SER A 479 8.27 -8.66 -14.09
N PHE A 480 7.29 -7.97 -13.52
CA PHE A 480 7.43 -6.61 -13.00
C PHE A 480 7.47 -6.57 -11.48
N ALA A 481 8.04 -5.52 -10.91
CA ALA A 481 8.26 -5.39 -9.46
C ALA A 481 7.24 -4.43 -8.81
N ASP A 482 5.94 -4.65 -9.07
CA ASP A 482 4.82 -3.96 -8.41
C ASP A 482 4.10 -4.94 -7.50
N THR A 483 4.33 -4.84 -6.19
CA THR A 483 3.79 -5.75 -5.17
C THR A 483 2.27 -5.74 -5.13
N ALA A 484 1.63 -4.59 -5.26
CA ALA A 484 0.18 -4.48 -5.24
C ALA A 484 -0.48 -5.16 -6.45
N ALA A 485 0.13 -5.02 -7.63
CA ALA A 485 -0.31 -5.73 -8.84
C ALA A 485 -0.06 -7.23 -8.71
N ALA A 486 1.10 -7.64 -8.20
CA ALA A 486 1.44 -9.04 -7.98
C ALA A 486 0.46 -9.73 -7.02
N LEU A 487 0.10 -9.10 -5.91
CA LEU A 487 -0.89 -9.61 -4.96
C LEU A 487 -2.26 -9.83 -5.59
N ARG A 488 -2.71 -8.93 -6.49
CA ARG A 488 -3.97 -9.12 -7.22
C ARG A 488 -3.91 -10.32 -8.16
N ILE A 489 -2.79 -10.48 -8.89
CA ILE A 489 -2.61 -11.61 -9.79
C ILE A 489 -2.57 -12.91 -9.00
N LEU A 490 -1.83 -12.97 -7.89
CA LEU A 490 -1.78 -14.14 -7.00
C LEU A 490 -3.16 -14.50 -6.45
N HIS A 491 -3.94 -13.51 -6.01
CA HIS A 491 -5.30 -13.71 -5.54
C HIS A 491 -6.17 -14.40 -6.61
N TYR A 492 -6.19 -13.87 -7.83
CA TYR A 492 -6.98 -14.45 -8.92
C TYR A 492 -6.40 -15.75 -9.45
N ALA A 493 -5.08 -15.91 -9.50
CA ALA A 493 -4.46 -17.17 -9.87
C ALA A 493 -4.88 -18.30 -8.93
N ARG A 494 -4.86 -18.03 -7.61
CA ARG A 494 -5.28 -19.00 -6.58
C ARG A 494 -6.78 -19.29 -6.62
N GLU A 495 -7.61 -18.29 -6.94
CA GLU A 495 -9.07 -18.46 -7.11
C GLU A 495 -9.40 -19.31 -8.34
N LEU A 496 -8.74 -19.05 -9.48
CA LEU A 496 -9.09 -19.63 -10.78
C LEU A 496 -8.40 -20.99 -11.04
N ASN A 497 -7.18 -21.17 -10.55
CA ASN A 497 -6.41 -22.41 -10.64
C ASN A 497 -5.49 -22.56 -9.42
N PRO A 498 -5.96 -23.15 -8.31
CA PRO A 498 -5.17 -23.29 -7.08
C PRO A 498 -3.86 -24.09 -7.26
N GLY A 499 -3.77 -24.89 -8.31
CA GLY A 499 -2.60 -25.73 -8.59
C GLY A 499 -1.55 -25.06 -9.48
N VAL A 500 -1.81 -23.87 -10.04
CA VAL A 500 -0.86 -23.23 -10.95
C VAL A 500 0.30 -22.58 -10.16
N PRO A 501 1.56 -23.00 -10.37
CA PRO A 501 2.69 -22.37 -9.73
C PRO A 501 2.88 -20.94 -10.26
N THR A 502 3.05 -20.00 -9.35
CA THR A 502 3.23 -18.58 -9.69
C THR A 502 4.59 -18.11 -9.19
N VAL A 503 5.43 -17.63 -10.11
CA VAL A 503 6.73 -17.03 -9.81
C VAL A 503 6.60 -15.51 -9.86
N VAL A 504 7.11 -14.83 -8.84
CA VAL A 504 6.98 -13.37 -8.69
C VAL A 504 8.35 -12.73 -8.60
N ARG A 505 8.60 -11.71 -9.42
CA ARG A 505 9.77 -10.84 -9.29
C ARG A 505 9.47 -9.70 -8.31
N THR A 506 10.39 -9.43 -7.39
CA THR A 506 10.36 -8.24 -6.53
C THR A 506 11.63 -7.42 -6.70
N ARG A 507 11.63 -6.19 -6.19
CA ARG A 507 12.84 -5.36 -6.16
C ARG A 507 13.81 -5.84 -5.09
N ASP A 508 13.30 -6.09 -3.90
CA ASP A 508 14.05 -6.48 -2.70
C ASP A 508 13.24 -7.45 -1.83
N ASP A 509 13.70 -7.70 -0.61
CA ASP A 509 13.13 -8.66 0.32
C ASP A 509 11.96 -8.11 1.15
N THR A 510 11.63 -6.82 1.04
CA THR A 510 10.68 -6.14 1.93
C THR A 510 9.29 -6.79 1.92
N ASP A 511 8.82 -7.23 0.74
CA ASP A 511 7.49 -7.80 0.55
C ASP A 511 7.48 -9.33 0.39
N LEU A 512 8.62 -9.99 0.66
CA LEU A 512 8.80 -11.43 0.44
C LEU A 512 7.74 -12.26 1.14
N ASP A 513 7.63 -12.08 2.47
CA ASP A 513 6.71 -12.87 3.31
C ASP A 513 5.25 -12.66 2.91
N GLN A 514 4.89 -11.44 2.52
CA GLN A 514 3.55 -11.10 2.07
C GLN A 514 3.18 -11.82 0.76
N LEU A 515 4.11 -11.88 -0.19
CA LEU A 515 3.90 -12.55 -1.48
C LEU A 515 3.84 -14.07 -1.33
N ILE A 516 4.68 -14.66 -0.48
CA ILE A 516 4.63 -16.09 -0.16
C ILE A 516 3.30 -16.42 0.54
N ALA A 517 2.87 -15.65 1.52
CA ALA A 517 1.58 -15.83 2.20
C ALA A 517 0.39 -15.69 1.23
N ALA A 518 0.49 -14.85 0.20
CA ALA A 518 -0.50 -14.70 -0.85
C ALA A 518 -0.55 -15.89 -1.82
N GLY A 519 0.43 -16.81 -1.78
CA GLY A 519 0.45 -18.04 -2.57
C GLY A 519 1.43 -18.04 -3.74
N ALA A 520 2.46 -17.18 -3.72
CA ALA A 520 3.57 -17.31 -4.65
C ALA A 520 4.31 -18.63 -4.40
N ALA A 521 4.54 -19.40 -5.47
CA ALA A 521 5.35 -20.62 -5.39
C ALA A 521 6.82 -20.26 -5.18
N GLU A 522 7.28 -19.17 -5.82
CA GLU A 522 8.63 -18.65 -5.67
C GLU A 522 8.61 -17.12 -5.81
N VAL A 523 9.45 -16.44 -5.01
CA VAL A 523 9.64 -14.98 -5.08
C VAL A 523 11.11 -14.70 -5.33
N VAL A 524 11.41 -13.95 -6.41
CA VAL A 524 12.78 -13.66 -6.86
C VAL A 524 13.10 -12.19 -6.65
N PRO A 525 13.87 -11.82 -5.62
CA PRO A 525 14.31 -10.45 -5.38
C PRO A 525 15.47 -10.08 -6.31
N GLU A 526 15.28 -9.03 -7.11
CA GLU A 526 16.26 -8.57 -8.10
C GLU A 526 17.58 -8.12 -7.46
N THR A 527 17.49 -7.36 -6.36
CA THR A 527 18.66 -6.85 -5.64
C THR A 527 19.54 -7.99 -5.12
N PHE A 528 18.92 -9.06 -4.62
CA PHE A 528 19.64 -10.22 -4.12
C PHE A 528 20.38 -10.95 -5.24
N GLU A 529 19.69 -11.28 -6.33
CA GLU A 529 20.29 -11.99 -7.48
C GLU A 529 21.40 -11.16 -8.14
N SER A 530 21.19 -9.86 -8.29
CA SER A 530 22.19 -8.95 -8.82
C SER A 530 23.44 -8.88 -7.91
N SER A 531 23.25 -8.83 -6.59
CA SER A 531 24.34 -8.83 -5.61
C SER A 531 25.10 -10.13 -5.63
N LEU A 532 24.40 -11.26 -5.72
CA LEU A 532 25.02 -12.59 -5.80
C LEU A 532 25.85 -12.74 -7.08
N MET A 533 25.36 -12.21 -8.20
CA MET A 533 26.08 -12.22 -9.46
C MET A 533 27.34 -11.33 -9.40
N LEU A 534 27.22 -10.10 -8.86
CA LEU A 534 28.38 -9.21 -8.66
C LEU A 534 29.43 -9.83 -7.75
N ALA A 535 29.01 -10.44 -6.63
CA ALA A 535 29.90 -11.14 -5.72
C ALA A 535 30.62 -12.31 -6.42
N SER A 536 29.91 -13.05 -7.28
CA SER A 536 30.47 -14.17 -8.05
C SER A 536 31.59 -13.69 -8.97
N HIS A 537 31.33 -12.62 -9.75
CA HIS A 537 32.34 -12.04 -10.63
C HIS A 537 33.54 -11.49 -9.86
N ALA A 538 33.30 -10.79 -8.74
CA ALA A 538 34.36 -10.26 -7.89
C ALA A 538 35.23 -11.39 -7.33
N LEU A 539 34.64 -12.49 -6.84
CA LEU A 539 35.38 -13.64 -6.33
C LEU A 539 36.24 -14.29 -7.42
N VAL A 540 35.72 -14.43 -8.65
CA VAL A 540 36.51 -14.95 -9.79
C VAL A 540 37.68 -14.02 -10.10
N LEU A 541 37.46 -12.69 -10.14
CA LEU A 541 38.52 -11.70 -10.38
C LEU A 541 39.59 -11.70 -9.26
N LEU A 542 39.18 -11.99 -8.03
CA LEU A 542 40.10 -12.18 -6.90
C LEU A 542 40.80 -13.54 -6.93
N GLY A 543 40.51 -14.36 -7.97
CA GLY A 543 41.15 -15.65 -8.28
C GLY A 543 40.62 -16.79 -7.41
N VAL A 544 39.42 -16.69 -6.83
CA VAL A 544 38.75 -17.87 -6.25
C VAL A 544 38.39 -18.82 -7.36
N PRO A 545 38.71 -20.12 -7.26
CA PRO A 545 38.38 -21.09 -8.29
C PRO A 545 36.91 -21.07 -8.68
N LEU A 546 36.62 -21.06 -9.99
CA LEU A 546 35.25 -20.94 -10.52
C LEU A 546 34.30 -21.99 -9.92
N ARG A 547 34.79 -23.24 -9.75
CA ARG A 547 33.98 -24.33 -9.13
C ARG A 547 33.53 -23.97 -7.71
N ARG A 548 34.41 -23.38 -6.89
CA ARG A 548 34.07 -22.96 -5.53
C ARG A 548 33.03 -21.83 -5.55
N VAL A 549 33.18 -20.88 -6.47
CA VAL A 549 32.22 -19.79 -6.64
C VAL A 549 30.87 -20.33 -7.06
N VAL A 550 30.81 -21.21 -8.07
CA VAL A 550 29.56 -21.84 -8.54
C VAL A 550 28.90 -22.63 -7.42
N ARG A 551 29.64 -23.49 -6.70
CA ARG A 551 29.10 -24.23 -5.54
C ARG A 551 28.53 -23.29 -4.49
N ARG A 552 29.24 -22.21 -4.14
CA ARG A 552 28.79 -21.25 -3.15
C ARG A 552 27.51 -20.51 -3.58
N VAL A 553 27.41 -20.15 -4.85
CA VAL A 553 26.18 -19.58 -5.44
C VAL A 553 25.02 -20.55 -5.36
N GLN A 554 25.25 -21.82 -5.71
CA GLN A 554 24.25 -22.88 -5.63
C GLN A 554 23.79 -23.10 -4.19
N ASP A 555 24.72 -23.18 -3.23
CA ASP A 555 24.42 -23.31 -1.79
C ASP A 555 23.53 -22.17 -1.30
N VAL A 556 23.88 -20.92 -1.65
CA VAL A 556 23.13 -19.74 -1.23
C VAL A 556 21.71 -19.75 -1.86
N ARG A 557 21.60 -20.13 -3.12
CA ARG A 557 20.28 -20.23 -3.80
C ARG A 557 19.42 -21.38 -3.25
N SER A 558 20.00 -22.54 -3.01
CA SER A 558 19.27 -23.70 -2.47
C SER A 558 18.72 -23.47 -1.07
N HIS A 559 19.42 -22.68 -0.24
CA HIS A 559 18.92 -22.28 1.07
C HIS A 559 17.76 -21.30 0.99
N ARG A 560 17.72 -20.48 -0.08
CA ARG A 560 16.72 -19.41 -0.23
C ARG A 560 15.48 -19.87 -1.02
N TYR A 561 15.66 -20.57 -2.12
CA TYR A 561 14.57 -20.91 -3.05
C TYR A 561 14.08 -22.33 -2.83
N SER A 562 12.81 -22.47 -2.46
CA SER A 562 12.21 -23.76 -2.15
C SER A 562 12.09 -24.67 -3.37
N LEU A 563 11.75 -24.12 -4.54
CA LEU A 563 11.63 -24.84 -5.81
C LEU A 563 12.99 -25.34 -6.32
N MET A 564 14.07 -24.64 -6.00
CA MET A 564 15.42 -25.01 -6.45
C MET A 564 16.11 -26.03 -5.53
N ARG A 565 15.58 -26.30 -4.35
CA ARG A 565 16.16 -27.31 -3.45
C ARG A 565 16.22 -28.70 -4.05
N GLY A 566 15.18 -29.11 -4.81
CA GLY A 566 15.15 -30.39 -5.50
C GLY A 566 15.92 -30.41 -6.84
N PHE A 567 16.23 -29.26 -7.42
CA PHE A 567 16.87 -29.15 -8.73
C PHE A 567 18.38 -29.34 -8.71
N PHE A 568 19.02 -28.99 -7.59
CA PHE A 568 20.47 -29.17 -7.41
C PHE A 568 20.82 -30.48 -6.74
N HIS A 569 19.83 -31.17 -6.16
CA HIS A 569 19.90 -32.54 -5.68
C HIS A 569 18.88 -33.29 -6.53
N GLY A 570 19.32 -34.07 -7.54
CA GLY A 570 18.40 -34.87 -8.32
C GLY A 570 17.54 -35.75 -7.43
N ASP A 571 16.34 -36.11 -7.86
CA ASP A 571 15.40 -37.01 -7.13
C ASP A 571 15.98 -38.38 -6.75
N SER A 572 17.19 -38.68 -7.26
CA SER A 572 17.98 -39.86 -6.94
C SER A 572 19.02 -39.66 -5.83
N ASP A 573 19.28 -38.40 -5.42
CA ASP A 573 20.25 -38.08 -4.38
C ASP A 573 19.53 -37.76 -3.07
N ALA A 574 19.11 -38.81 -2.36
CA ALA A 574 18.96 -38.72 -0.91
C ALA A 574 20.25 -38.12 -0.31
N PRO A 575 20.20 -37.33 0.78
CA PRO A 575 21.38 -36.70 1.34
C PRO A 575 22.32 -37.76 1.95
N ASP A 576 23.06 -38.45 1.08
CA ASP A 576 24.23 -39.24 1.47
C ASP A 576 25.45 -38.30 1.42
N SER A 577 25.46 -37.37 2.40
CA SER A 577 26.47 -36.33 2.59
C SER A 577 27.84 -36.87 2.99
N GLY A 578 28.08 -38.15 2.78
CA GLY A 578 29.35 -38.82 3.14
C GLY A 578 30.17 -39.36 1.96
N ASP A 579 29.58 -39.69 0.82
CA ASP A 579 30.30 -40.44 -0.22
C ASP A 579 30.75 -39.59 -1.43
N GLU A 580 30.08 -38.49 -1.79
CA GLU A 580 30.52 -37.62 -2.91
C GLU A 580 31.88 -36.94 -2.65
N ALA A 581 32.26 -36.71 -1.40
CA ALA A 581 33.55 -36.15 -1.01
C ALA A 581 34.71 -37.17 -1.22
N ARG A 582 34.40 -38.46 -1.39
CA ARG A 582 35.40 -39.55 -1.52
C ARG A 582 35.54 -40.12 -2.93
N GLU A 583 34.62 -39.78 -3.85
CA GLU A 583 34.73 -40.21 -5.23
C GLU A 583 35.91 -39.62 -5.96
N LEU A 584 36.76 -40.50 -6.55
CA LEU A 584 37.87 -40.06 -7.37
C LEU A 584 37.35 -39.59 -8.74
N ARG A 585 37.60 -38.33 -9.07
CA ARG A 585 37.16 -37.69 -10.34
C ARG A 585 38.37 -37.17 -11.12
N LEU A 586 38.24 -37.16 -12.46
CA LEU A 586 39.21 -36.55 -13.35
C LEU A 586 38.87 -35.04 -13.48
N HIS A 587 39.89 -34.19 -13.29
CA HIS A 587 39.77 -32.73 -13.46
C HIS A 587 40.89 -32.21 -14.36
N SER A 588 40.56 -31.29 -15.27
CA SER A 588 41.55 -30.70 -16.17
C SER A 588 41.74 -29.21 -15.85
N VAL A 589 43.00 -28.81 -15.65
CA VAL A 589 43.42 -27.42 -15.42
C VAL A 589 44.30 -26.98 -16.56
N ARG A 590 43.95 -25.84 -17.19
CA ARG A 590 44.78 -25.19 -18.23
C ARG A 590 45.66 -24.14 -17.58
N LEU A 591 46.95 -24.13 -17.88
CA LEU A 591 47.88 -23.12 -17.44
C LEU A 591 47.82 -21.91 -18.37
N GLU A 592 47.38 -20.77 -17.84
CA GLU A 592 47.34 -19.50 -18.53
C GLU A 592 48.63 -18.66 -18.30
N ALA A 593 48.77 -17.57 -19.06
CA ALA A 593 49.89 -16.63 -18.84
C ALA A 593 49.84 -16.10 -17.40
N GLY A 594 50.94 -16.29 -16.66
CA GLY A 594 51.01 -15.90 -15.23
C GLY A 594 50.63 -16.94 -14.22
N SER A 595 50.22 -18.14 -14.62
CA SER A 595 50.00 -19.26 -13.70
C SER A 595 51.28 -19.61 -12.96
N TYR A 596 51.23 -19.83 -11.63
CA TYR A 596 52.38 -20.11 -10.76
C TYR A 596 53.20 -21.31 -11.24
N ALA A 597 52.52 -22.34 -11.79
CA ALA A 597 53.14 -23.55 -12.30
C ALA A 597 53.86 -23.39 -13.66
N ALA A 598 53.58 -22.34 -14.42
CA ALA A 598 54.21 -22.13 -15.72
C ALA A 598 55.73 -21.82 -15.54
N GLY A 599 56.57 -22.59 -16.24
CA GLY A 599 58.03 -22.51 -16.11
C GLY A 599 58.65 -23.30 -14.97
N LYS A 600 57.84 -24.03 -14.20
CA LYS A 600 58.35 -24.89 -13.09
C LYS A 600 58.28 -26.37 -13.46
N VAL A 601 59.08 -27.15 -12.77
CA VAL A 601 59.12 -28.60 -12.89
C VAL A 601 57.98 -29.21 -12.06
N LEU A 602 57.31 -30.23 -12.57
CA LEU A 602 56.14 -30.86 -11.91
C LEU A 602 56.44 -31.27 -10.48
N ARG A 603 57.66 -31.77 -10.18
CA ARG A 603 58.08 -32.12 -8.83
C ARG A 603 58.13 -30.96 -7.84
N GLU A 604 58.47 -29.75 -8.32
CA GLU A 604 58.54 -28.55 -7.46
C GLU A 604 57.18 -28.11 -6.95
N LEU A 605 56.14 -28.51 -7.63
CA LEU A 605 54.74 -28.14 -7.28
C LEU A 605 54.20 -29.03 -6.15
N ALA A 606 54.85 -30.19 -5.85
CA ALA A 606 54.51 -31.12 -4.80
C ALA A 606 52.98 -31.40 -4.76
N LEU A 607 52.37 -31.65 -5.93
CA LEU A 607 50.90 -31.88 -6.06
C LEU A 607 50.43 -33.15 -5.32
N GLU A 608 51.36 -34.11 -5.14
CA GLU A 608 51.11 -35.34 -4.34
C GLU A 608 50.75 -35.01 -2.88
N ALA A 609 51.26 -33.89 -2.34
CA ALA A 609 50.92 -33.44 -1.00
C ALA A 609 49.46 -32.98 -0.86
N THR A 610 48.79 -32.67 -1.96
CA THR A 610 47.35 -32.37 -1.98
C THR A 610 46.48 -33.61 -2.10
N GLY A 611 47.09 -34.77 -2.36
CA GLY A 611 46.41 -36.03 -2.58
C GLY A 611 45.93 -36.24 -4.04
N ALA A 612 46.13 -35.23 -4.92
CA ALA A 612 45.77 -35.34 -6.34
C ALA A 612 46.91 -35.90 -7.17
N THR A 613 46.61 -36.80 -8.10
CA THR A 613 47.60 -37.45 -9.00
C THR A 613 47.42 -36.91 -10.42
N VAL A 614 48.51 -36.44 -11.06
CA VAL A 614 48.50 -36.02 -12.46
C VAL A 614 48.49 -37.26 -13.36
N THR A 615 47.44 -37.45 -14.08
CA THR A 615 47.24 -38.59 -14.97
C THR A 615 47.67 -38.32 -16.42
N VAL A 616 47.43 -37.11 -16.91
CA VAL A 616 47.74 -36.72 -18.27
C VAL A 616 48.22 -35.26 -18.31
N LEU A 617 49.25 -34.99 -19.11
CA LEU A 617 49.64 -33.66 -19.53
C LEU A 617 49.39 -33.54 -21.05
N ARG A 618 48.62 -32.55 -21.47
CA ARG A 618 48.31 -32.27 -22.88
C ARG A 618 48.94 -30.92 -23.23
N ARG A 619 49.81 -30.94 -24.26
CA ARG A 619 50.48 -29.78 -24.80
C ARG A 619 50.24 -29.74 -26.30
N ILE A 620 49.57 -28.71 -26.84
CA ILE A 620 49.17 -28.47 -28.23
C ILE A 620 48.92 -29.79 -29.01
N ASP A 621 49.94 -30.48 -29.50
CA ASP A 621 49.88 -31.72 -30.30
C ASP A 621 50.44 -32.92 -29.58
N THR A 622 50.83 -32.83 -28.29
CA THR A 622 51.44 -33.95 -27.55
C THR A 622 50.62 -34.27 -26.30
N ARG A 623 50.38 -35.56 -26.11
CA ARG A 623 49.73 -36.12 -24.92
C ARG A 623 50.70 -37.03 -24.19
N MET A 624 51.06 -36.65 -22.95
CA MET A 624 51.88 -37.49 -22.06
C MET A 624 51.00 -38.12 -20.98
N SER A 625 50.88 -39.41 -20.95
CA SER A 625 50.21 -40.13 -19.86
C SER A 625 51.23 -40.37 -18.73
N SER A 626 50.84 -40.06 -17.52
CA SER A 626 51.71 -40.09 -16.31
C SER A 626 53.05 -39.34 -16.53
N PRO A 627 52.99 -38.00 -16.68
CA PRO A 627 54.19 -37.21 -17.00
C PRO A 627 55.26 -37.40 -15.90
N PRO A 628 56.56 -37.54 -16.32
CA PRO A 628 57.65 -37.65 -15.36
C PRO A 628 57.72 -36.44 -14.40
N PRO A 629 58.14 -36.61 -13.16
CA PRO A 629 58.26 -35.49 -12.17
C PRO A 629 59.17 -34.35 -12.60
N GLU A 630 60.14 -34.62 -13.53
CA GLU A 630 61.07 -33.68 -14.10
C GLU A 630 60.45 -32.88 -15.29
N THR A 631 59.20 -33.12 -15.63
CA THR A 631 58.55 -32.43 -16.76
C THR A 631 58.35 -30.95 -16.42
N MET A 632 58.93 -30.06 -17.21
CA MET A 632 58.76 -28.60 -17.14
C MET A 632 57.42 -28.25 -17.73
N LEU A 633 56.56 -27.57 -16.98
CA LEU A 633 55.25 -27.08 -17.38
C LEU A 633 55.36 -25.75 -18.16
N GLN A 634 54.54 -25.62 -19.18
CA GLN A 634 54.53 -24.46 -20.05
C GLN A 634 53.14 -23.81 -20.07
N GLU A 635 53.13 -22.51 -20.44
CA GLU A 635 51.87 -21.82 -20.71
C GLU A 635 51.09 -22.55 -21.84
N GLY A 636 49.80 -22.73 -21.67
CA GLY A 636 48.95 -23.48 -22.58
C GLY A 636 48.81 -24.98 -22.27
N ASP A 637 49.65 -25.53 -21.37
CA ASP A 637 49.54 -26.94 -20.94
C ASP A 637 48.21 -27.17 -20.21
N VAL A 638 47.61 -28.37 -20.48
CA VAL A 638 46.44 -28.83 -19.79
C VAL A 638 46.80 -30.07 -18.95
N LEU A 639 46.77 -29.93 -17.62
CA LEU A 639 46.98 -31.04 -16.70
C LEU A 639 45.63 -31.69 -16.37
N VAL A 640 45.56 -33.01 -16.55
CA VAL A 640 44.42 -33.82 -16.08
C VAL A 640 44.83 -34.55 -14.82
N MET A 641 44.11 -34.29 -13.76
CA MET A 641 44.40 -34.82 -12.41
C MET A 641 43.25 -35.70 -11.94
N LEU A 642 43.58 -36.75 -11.19
CA LEU A 642 42.63 -37.63 -10.51
C LEU A 642 42.73 -37.39 -9.00
N GLY A 643 41.59 -37.16 -8.37
CA GLY A 643 41.50 -36.99 -6.91
C GLY A 643 40.05 -36.76 -6.46
N THR A 644 39.85 -36.64 -5.17
CA THR A 644 38.56 -36.22 -4.60
C THR A 644 38.37 -34.72 -4.85
N GLY A 645 37.15 -34.21 -4.69
CA GLY A 645 36.80 -32.81 -4.95
C GLY A 645 37.74 -31.81 -4.24
N ASP A 646 38.03 -32.04 -2.96
CA ASP A 646 38.86 -31.17 -2.14
C ASP A 646 40.34 -31.25 -2.53
N GLN A 647 40.84 -32.47 -2.88
CA GLN A 647 42.21 -32.69 -3.36
C GLN A 647 42.47 -32.01 -4.69
N LEU A 648 41.52 -32.06 -5.62
CA LEU A 648 41.59 -31.43 -6.93
C LEU A 648 41.57 -29.90 -6.82
N GLU A 649 40.78 -29.38 -5.91
CA GLU A 649 40.72 -27.93 -5.65
C GLU A 649 42.03 -27.42 -5.05
N ALA A 650 42.59 -28.12 -4.07
CA ALA A 650 43.90 -27.79 -3.49
C ALA A 650 45.03 -27.84 -4.54
N ALA A 651 44.98 -28.84 -5.43
CA ALA A 651 45.94 -28.96 -6.53
C ALA A 651 45.78 -27.82 -7.56
N GLU A 652 44.56 -27.42 -7.92
CA GLU A 652 44.29 -26.31 -8.83
C GLU A 652 44.80 -24.99 -8.27
N ILE A 653 44.54 -24.69 -6.99
CA ILE A 653 45.07 -23.49 -6.32
C ILE A 653 46.59 -23.47 -6.40
N ARG A 654 47.23 -24.59 -6.15
CA ARG A 654 48.67 -24.70 -6.15
C ARG A 654 49.27 -24.59 -7.55
N LEU A 655 48.58 -24.99 -8.60
CA LEU A 655 48.98 -24.79 -9.99
C LEU A 655 48.87 -23.34 -10.45
N LEU A 656 47.80 -22.67 -10.00
CA LEU A 656 47.51 -21.32 -10.50
C LEU A 656 48.18 -20.22 -9.65
N ARG A 657 48.33 -20.45 -8.32
CA ARG A 657 48.75 -19.42 -7.37
C ARG A 657 49.99 -19.77 -6.54
N GLY A 658 50.32 -21.03 -6.35
CA GLY A 658 51.45 -21.52 -5.51
C GLY A 658 51.02 -21.99 -4.13
#